data_58263a379d3392123b3d4a7f398bad7c
#
_entry.id   58263a379d3392123b3d4a7f398bad7c
#
_cell.length_a   1.000
_cell.length_b   1.000
_cell.length_c   1.000
_cell.angle_alpha   90.00
_cell.angle_beta   90.00
_cell.angle_gamma   90.00
#
_symmetry.space_group_name_H-M   'P 1'
#
loop_
_entity.id
_entity.type
_entity.pdbx_description
1 polymer ?
#
loop_
_entity_poly.entity_id
_entity_poly.type
_entity_poly.pdbx_seq_one_letter_code
_entity_poly.pdbx_strand_id
1 'polypeptide(L)'
;MKNFSGSGKLTLREWWPNLLYLKMLYQNPPELNPYGRHFDYAQEFAKLDLDQLKEDLRKVMTESKDWWPADYGHYGGLMIRLAWHSAGTYRAFDGRGGAKGGLIRFAPLIGWPDNVNLDKAIRLLWPVKKKYGKKISWADLIILAGNVALESMGFKTYGFAGGREDWWEPDESTYWGPEVDMLQSERHDERGVLYQEVAAEHMGLIYVNPEGPRGNPDPKEAAKEIRMVFARMAMNDEETVALIAGGHSFGKTHGAAPTSYLGPEPPAAPIENQGLGWVSSYKSGKGPDTITSGIEVIWTPTPSKWNPRSFLYMLLTYEYELEKGPGGCYQWVAKDAPEIIPDPYDPNKKHKPRMLTTDIALKVDPVYNQICRKFLENPEEFEKAFAKAWFKLTHRDLGPRALYLGKEIPQEVSPWEDPLPEIDFTLPEEKDIVGLKKEIRKAIAEGKTTVSDLVYVAWSSAATFRISDKRGGANGAKIMFEPFRSFEVNMPERLDKVLRFLEEIKKDFDLKNQKDGKKISMADLIILAGDTAIEVAAERAGYIVNIPFFPGRVDTKPEFIDSFTAKFLEPIYDGFRNYLKSNIKFVRTPEELLIDRAQLLALTPPEMTALVGGLRVLNCNFNYSPHGVFTKRPESLTNDFFVNLLDEDLEWKEREFNLYEGRSRRTGELKWTATRVDLIFGHDHRLRALSEAYASDDGEEVFIKNFLKGWIKVMHLDRFDLHKERKLERVLENIIILPKF
;
A
#
# COMPACT_ATOMS: atom_id res chain seq x y z
N MET A 1 -16.00 -21.23 1.36
CA MET A 1 -15.74 -21.02 -0.09
C MET A 1 -16.98 -21.42 -0.86
N LYS A 2 -17.70 -20.44 -1.43
CA LYS A 2 -18.63 -20.78 -2.51
C LYS A 2 -17.75 -21.14 -3.70
N ASN A 3 -17.80 -22.41 -4.09
CA ASN A 3 -17.15 -22.88 -5.31
C ASN A 3 -17.71 -22.08 -6.49
N PHE A 4 -16.92 -21.20 -7.07
CA PHE A 4 -17.22 -20.52 -8.32
C PHE A 4 -17.11 -21.46 -9.55
N SER A 5 -17.27 -22.75 -9.36
CA SER A 5 -17.36 -23.77 -10.44
C SER A 5 -18.78 -23.93 -10.95
N GLY A 6 -19.62 -22.92 -10.87
CA GLY A 6 -20.98 -23.00 -11.37
C GLY A 6 -21.27 -21.94 -12.40
N SER A 7 -21.63 -22.35 -13.60
CA SER A 7 -22.45 -21.62 -14.57
C SER A 7 -23.84 -21.24 -14.01
N GLY A 8 -23.90 -20.92 -12.73
CA GLY A 8 -25.14 -20.52 -12.07
C GLY A 8 -25.56 -19.14 -12.61
N LYS A 9 -26.72 -19.07 -13.23
CA LYS A 9 -27.38 -17.81 -13.59
C LYS A 9 -27.58 -16.99 -12.34
N LEU A 10 -26.76 -15.97 -12.13
CA LEU A 10 -26.92 -15.03 -11.02
C LEU A 10 -28.27 -14.30 -11.16
N THR A 11 -29.07 -14.30 -10.12
CA THR A 11 -30.31 -13.54 -10.04
C THR A 11 -30.02 -12.11 -9.57
N LEU A 12 -30.97 -11.20 -9.76
CA LEU A 12 -30.87 -9.81 -9.28
C LEU A 12 -30.56 -9.73 -7.77
N ARG A 13 -31.02 -10.70 -6.97
CA ARG A 13 -30.71 -10.80 -5.54
C ARG A 13 -29.28 -11.20 -5.24
N GLU A 14 -28.65 -11.94 -6.15
CA GLU A 14 -27.25 -12.36 -6.00
C GLU A 14 -26.30 -11.27 -6.52
N TRP A 15 -26.79 -10.39 -7.41
CA TRP A 15 -26.05 -9.26 -7.92
C TRP A 15 -26.11 -8.04 -7.01
N TRP A 16 -27.24 -7.76 -6.39
CA TRP A 16 -27.41 -6.64 -5.50
C TRP A 16 -27.34 -7.10 -4.03
N PRO A 17 -26.37 -6.63 -3.23
CA PRO A 17 -25.39 -5.56 -3.44
C PRO A 17 -24.03 -6.03 -4.01
N ASN A 18 -23.90 -7.26 -4.48
CA ASN A 18 -22.63 -7.88 -4.91
C ASN A 18 -22.21 -7.49 -6.34
N LEU A 19 -22.50 -6.28 -6.76
CA LEU A 19 -21.98 -5.73 -8.01
C LEU A 19 -20.46 -5.57 -7.94
N LEU A 20 -19.83 -5.61 -9.13
CA LEU A 20 -18.42 -5.30 -9.26
C LEU A 20 -18.07 -3.97 -8.56
N TYR A 21 -17.07 -3.98 -7.67
CA TYR A 21 -16.85 -2.88 -6.73
C TYR A 21 -16.06 -1.73 -7.38
N LEU A 22 -16.67 -0.99 -8.29
CA LEU A 22 -16.06 0.16 -8.98
C LEU A 22 -15.84 1.37 -8.06
N LYS A 23 -16.50 1.42 -6.90
CA LYS A 23 -16.39 2.56 -5.97
C LYS A 23 -14.94 2.80 -5.51
N MET A 24 -14.13 1.75 -5.40
CA MET A 24 -12.72 1.90 -5.04
C MET A 24 -11.88 2.71 -6.04
N LEU A 25 -12.37 2.93 -7.27
CA LEU A 25 -11.72 3.80 -8.26
C LEU A 25 -12.02 5.29 -8.07
N TYR A 26 -12.88 5.64 -7.12
CA TYR A 26 -13.31 7.01 -6.82
C TYR A 26 -12.97 7.45 -5.39
N GLN A 27 -12.09 6.73 -4.70
CA GLN A 27 -11.79 7.02 -3.29
C GLN A 27 -11.04 8.33 -3.11
N ASN A 28 -11.35 9.00 -2.01
CA ASN A 28 -10.72 10.24 -1.57
C ASN A 28 -10.54 11.27 -2.70
N PRO A 29 -11.60 11.58 -3.47
CA PRO A 29 -11.48 12.54 -4.56
C PRO A 29 -11.16 13.94 -4.01
N PRO A 30 -10.46 14.78 -4.79
CA PRO A 30 -10.05 16.11 -4.34
C PRO A 30 -11.18 17.01 -3.83
N GLU A 31 -12.41 16.76 -4.28
CA GLU A 31 -13.63 17.47 -3.89
C GLU A 31 -14.01 17.26 -2.43
N LEU A 32 -13.56 16.15 -1.80
CA LEU A 32 -13.79 15.90 -0.38
C LEU A 32 -12.86 16.70 0.54
N ASN A 33 -11.78 17.28 -0.01
CA ASN A 33 -10.83 18.03 0.80
C ASN A 33 -11.42 19.39 1.20
N PRO A 34 -11.72 19.65 2.49
CA PRO A 34 -12.32 20.90 2.95
C PRO A 34 -11.41 22.12 2.78
N TYR A 35 -10.12 21.92 2.55
CA TYR A 35 -9.17 22.99 2.25
C TYR A 35 -9.14 23.37 0.76
N GLY A 36 -9.95 22.67 -0.05
CA GLY A 36 -10.08 22.88 -1.47
C GLY A 36 -9.19 21.99 -2.33
N ARG A 37 -9.61 21.79 -3.59
CA ARG A 37 -8.96 20.91 -4.57
C ARG A 37 -7.47 21.18 -4.78
N HIS A 38 -7.05 22.41 -4.50
CA HIS A 38 -5.69 22.87 -4.75
C HIS A 38 -4.83 22.99 -3.48
N PHE A 39 -5.28 22.38 -2.41
CA PHE A 39 -4.50 22.35 -1.17
C PHE A 39 -3.16 21.63 -1.38
N ASP A 40 -2.07 22.23 -0.92
CA ASP A 40 -0.73 21.69 -0.98
C ASP A 40 -0.20 21.53 0.44
N TYR A 41 -0.21 20.28 0.91
CA TYR A 41 0.22 19.96 2.26
C TYR A 41 1.71 20.23 2.49
N ALA A 42 2.57 20.01 1.49
CA ALA A 42 4.00 20.25 1.63
C ALA A 42 4.29 21.74 1.89
N GLN A 43 3.57 22.64 1.22
CA GLN A 43 3.69 24.08 1.47
C GLN A 43 3.18 24.49 2.84
N GLU A 44 2.10 23.85 3.33
CA GLU A 44 1.60 24.14 4.69
C GLU A 44 2.52 23.57 5.77
N PHE A 45 3.03 22.35 5.58
CA PHE A 45 4.00 21.73 6.49
C PHE A 45 5.30 22.55 6.60
N ALA A 46 5.76 23.15 5.50
CA ALA A 46 6.95 24.01 5.52
C ALA A 46 6.82 25.25 6.45
N LYS A 47 5.60 25.64 6.84
CA LYS A 47 5.31 26.74 7.77
C LYS A 47 5.28 26.27 9.23
N LEU A 48 5.50 24.96 9.47
CA LEU A 48 5.40 24.37 10.80
C LEU A 48 6.68 24.63 11.60
N ASP A 49 6.49 25.12 12.82
CA ASP A 49 7.55 25.09 13.85
C ASP A 49 7.50 23.70 14.54
N LEU A 50 8.34 22.79 14.03
CA LEU A 50 8.40 21.40 14.50
C LEU A 50 8.88 21.31 15.95
N ASP A 51 9.83 22.16 16.37
CA ASP A 51 10.36 22.13 17.73
C ASP A 51 9.28 22.55 18.73
N GLN A 52 8.54 23.62 18.43
CA GLN A 52 7.44 24.05 19.27
C GLN A 52 6.30 23.02 19.32
N LEU A 53 6.02 22.36 18.20
CA LEU A 53 5.04 21.27 18.18
C LEU A 53 5.47 20.10 19.06
N LYS A 54 6.75 19.69 19.01
CA LYS A 54 7.29 18.65 19.88
C LYS A 54 7.22 19.03 21.36
N GLU A 55 7.46 20.28 21.71
CA GLU A 55 7.28 20.76 23.10
C GLU A 55 5.81 20.69 23.55
N ASP A 56 4.87 21.06 22.69
CA ASP A 56 3.45 20.94 23.02
C ASP A 56 3.02 19.47 23.17
N LEU A 57 3.56 18.57 22.36
CA LEU A 57 3.35 17.14 22.52
C LEU A 57 3.95 16.58 23.81
N ARG A 58 5.16 17.02 24.21
CA ARG A 58 5.75 16.63 25.50
C ARG A 58 4.86 17.01 26.68
N LYS A 59 4.22 18.17 26.64
CA LYS A 59 3.22 18.56 27.66
C LYS A 59 2.04 17.61 27.68
N VAL A 60 1.51 17.23 26.50
CA VAL A 60 0.43 16.23 26.44
C VAL A 60 0.86 14.93 27.11
N MET A 61 2.10 14.47 26.92
CA MET A 61 2.57 13.20 27.51
C MET A 61 2.50 13.18 29.03
N THR A 62 2.72 14.30 29.69
CA THR A 62 2.87 14.39 31.15
C THR A 62 1.70 15.07 31.88
N GLU A 63 0.74 15.64 31.16
CA GLU A 63 -0.44 16.26 31.74
C GLU A 63 -1.62 15.28 31.80
N SER A 64 -1.65 14.44 32.82
CA SER A 64 -2.74 13.48 33.04
C SER A 64 -4.09 14.19 33.17
N LYS A 65 -5.12 13.67 32.49
CA LYS A 65 -6.49 14.19 32.48
C LYS A 65 -7.42 13.32 33.34
N ASP A 66 -8.24 13.94 34.18
CA ASP A 66 -9.19 13.22 35.04
C ASP A 66 -10.20 12.38 34.26
N TRP A 67 -10.54 12.81 33.05
CA TRP A 67 -11.46 12.06 32.21
C TRP A 67 -10.82 10.79 31.59
N TRP A 68 -9.48 10.74 31.49
CA TRP A 68 -8.69 9.59 31.06
C TRP A 68 -7.29 9.62 31.69
N PRO A 69 -7.14 9.12 32.96
CA PRO A 69 -5.86 9.18 33.67
C PRO A 69 -4.74 8.42 32.99
N ALA A 70 -3.54 8.98 33.04
CA ALA A 70 -2.35 8.36 32.46
C ALA A 70 -1.74 7.32 33.40
N ASP A 71 -1.37 6.14 32.87
CA ASP A 71 -0.58 5.16 33.59
C ASP A 71 0.78 5.77 33.98
N TYR A 72 1.19 5.61 35.21
CA TYR A 72 2.45 6.21 35.73
C TYR A 72 2.56 7.74 35.53
N GLY A 73 1.44 8.42 35.33
CA GLY A 73 1.41 9.86 35.05
C GLY A 73 1.94 10.23 33.65
N HIS A 74 2.06 9.28 32.73
CA HIS A 74 2.64 9.49 31.41
C HIS A 74 1.89 8.75 30.29
N TYR A 75 1.41 9.47 29.26
CA TYR A 75 0.68 8.88 28.13
C TYR A 75 1.57 8.19 27.08
N GLY A 76 2.88 8.12 27.30
CA GLY A 76 3.83 7.61 26.30
C GLY A 76 3.49 6.23 25.76
N GLY A 77 3.16 5.27 26.64
CA GLY A 77 2.75 3.93 26.22
C GLY A 77 1.50 3.94 25.33
N LEU A 78 0.51 4.79 25.66
CA LEU A 78 -0.71 4.96 24.87
C LEU A 78 -0.42 5.57 23.48
N MET A 79 0.47 6.56 23.39
CA MET A 79 0.80 7.24 22.13
C MET A 79 1.71 6.39 21.24
N ILE A 80 2.62 5.60 21.82
CA ILE A 80 3.38 4.57 21.08
C ILE A 80 2.41 3.56 20.46
N ARG A 81 1.45 3.07 21.23
CA ARG A 81 0.43 2.13 20.72
C ARG A 81 -0.41 2.76 19.61
N LEU A 82 -0.84 4.03 19.74
CA LEU A 82 -1.58 4.72 18.69
C LEU A 82 -0.77 4.80 17.37
N ALA A 83 0.49 5.21 17.44
CA ALA A 83 1.37 5.32 16.27
C ALA A 83 1.64 3.94 15.65
N TRP A 84 1.92 2.93 16.47
CA TRP A 84 2.13 1.56 16.02
C TRP A 84 0.89 1.00 15.32
N HIS A 85 -0.30 1.12 15.92
CA HIS A 85 -1.55 0.60 15.36
C HIS A 85 -1.99 1.39 14.11
N SER A 86 -1.63 2.66 14.01
CA SER A 86 -1.81 3.43 12.78
C SER A 86 -0.93 2.91 11.64
N ALA A 87 0.33 2.55 11.93
CA ALA A 87 1.30 2.09 10.94
C ALA A 87 1.20 0.58 10.64
N GLY A 88 0.81 -0.23 11.61
CA GLY A 88 0.92 -1.69 11.56
C GLY A 88 -0.08 -2.41 10.66
N THR A 89 -1.00 -1.69 10.04
CA THR A 89 -1.90 -2.23 9.00
C THR A 89 -1.23 -2.28 7.63
N TYR A 90 -0.02 -1.73 7.47
CA TYR A 90 0.73 -1.78 6.21
C TYR A 90 1.06 -3.21 5.81
N ARG A 91 0.86 -3.50 4.51
CA ARG A 91 1.26 -4.77 3.91
C ARG A 91 2.13 -4.55 2.66
N ALA A 92 3.29 -5.19 2.63
CA ALA A 92 4.26 -5.03 1.55
C ALA A 92 3.77 -5.57 0.20
N PHE A 93 2.84 -6.51 0.23
CA PHE A 93 2.30 -7.17 -0.96
C PHE A 93 1.67 -6.19 -1.96
N ASP A 94 0.80 -5.29 -1.50
CA ASP A 94 0.12 -4.30 -2.35
C ASP A 94 0.29 -2.85 -1.86
N GLY A 95 1.07 -2.64 -0.80
CA GLY A 95 1.35 -1.32 -0.24
C GLY A 95 0.19 -0.63 0.47
N ARG A 96 -0.93 -1.33 0.66
CA ARG A 96 -2.11 -0.79 1.36
C ARG A 96 -1.93 -0.82 2.86
N GLY A 97 -2.83 -0.15 3.56
CA GLY A 97 -2.73 0.05 5.01
C GLY A 97 -1.68 1.10 5.38
N GLY A 98 -1.29 1.11 6.64
CA GLY A 98 -0.30 2.03 7.18
C GLY A 98 -0.87 3.35 7.70
N ALA A 99 0.03 4.23 8.12
CA ALA A 99 -0.31 5.49 8.80
C ALA A 99 -0.79 6.60 7.85
N LYS A 100 -0.54 6.47 6.55
CA LYS A 100 -0.98 7.46 5.55
C LYS A 100 -2.48 7.73 5.67
N GLY A 101 -2.88 8.94 5.33
CA GLY A 101 -4.28 9.33 5.39
C GLY A 101 -4.87 9.50 6.79
N GLY A 102 -4.15 9.10 7.84
CA GLY A 102 -4.67 9.07 9.21
C GLY A 102 -5.88 8.16 9.36
N LEU A 103 -5.87 7.03 8.68
CA LEU A 103 -7.01 6.11 8.46
C LEU A 103 -7.54 5.49 9.75
N ILE A 104 -6.72 5.40 10.80
CA ILE A 104 -7.15 4.90 12.12
C ILE A 104 -8.29 5.72 12.74
N ARG A 105 -8.55 6.93 12.25
CA ARG A 105 -9.67 7.79 12.68
C ARG A 105 -11.03 7.32 12.15
N PHE A 106 -11.05 6.46 11.15
CA PHE A 106 -12.25 6.05 10.44
C PHE A 106 -12.65 4.62 10.76
N ALA A 107 -13.96 4.34 10.66
CA ALA A 107 -14.42 2.97 10.61
C ALA A 107 -13.87 2.30 9.32
N PRO A 108 -13.56 0.99 9.34
CA PRO A 108 -13.74 0.08 10.48
C PRO A 108 -12.60 0.14 11.50
N LEU A 109 -11.42 0.69 11.15
CA LEU A 109 -10.21 0.64 11.99
C LEU A 109 -10.43 1.17 13.41
N ILE A 110 -11.09 2.33 13.53
CA ILE A 110 -11.35 2.92 14.86
C ILE A 110 -12.21 2.01 15.74
N GLY A 111 -13.01 1.12 15.14
CA GLY A 111 -13.87 0.17 15.84
C GLY A 111 -13.26 -1.22 16.05
N TRP A 112 -12.05 -1.49 15.59
CA TRP A 112 -11.42 -2.79 15.78
C TRP A 112 -11.15 -3.10 17.25
N PRO A 113 -11.37 -4.34 17.71
CA PRO A 113 -11.07 -4.74 19.10
C PRO A 113 -9.62 -4.46 19.51
N ASP A 114 -8.68 -4.56 18.58
CA ASP A 114 -7.28 -4.27 18.84
C ASP A 114 -7.00 -2.76 19.05
N ASN A 115 -7.93 -1.90 18.66
CA ASN A 115 -7.86 -0.46 18.80
C ASN A 115 -8.68 0.09 19.96
N VAL A 116 -9.13 -0.76 20.91
CA VAL A 116 -9.85 -0.34 22.11
C VAL A 116 -9.11 0.80 22.80
N ASN A 117 -9.84 1.87 23.11
CA ASN A 117 -9.37 3.08 23.80
C ASN A 117 -8.38 3.96 23.02
N LEU A 118 -8.04 3.68 21.75
CA LEU A 118 -7.24 4.61 20.93
C LEU A 118 -8.02 5.85 20.50
N ASP A 119 -9.33 5.83 20.52
CA ASP A 119 -10.19 7.01 20.40
C ASP A 119 -9.88 8.07 21.48
N LYS A 120 -9.53 7.65 22.71
CA LYS A 120 -9.08 8.53 23.80
C LYS A 120 -7.71 9.15 23.47
N ALA A 121 -6.80 8.37 22.91
CA ALA A 121 -5.50 8.86 22.48
C ALA A 121 -5.63 9.97 21.40
N ILE A 122 -6.47 9.75 20.40
CA ILE A 122 -6.78 10.75 19.36
C ILE A 122 -7.40 12.00 20.00
N ARG A 123 -8.34 11.83 20.95
CA ARG A 123 -8.97 12.94 21.66
C ARG A 123 -7.96 13.75 22.50
N LEU A 124 -6.98 13.09 23.12
CA LEU A 124 -5.89 13.77 23.85
C LEU A 124 -5.00 14.62 22.94
N LEU A 125 -4.83 14.24 21.68
CA LEU A 125 -4.06 15.00 20.68
C LEU A 125 -4.85 16.18 20.08
N TRP A 126 -6.18 16.23 20.23
CA TRP A 126 -7.01 17.26 19.60
C TRP A 126 -6.59 18.71 19.93
N PRO A 127 -6.26 19.07 21.17
CA PRO A 127 -5.83 20.45 21.48
C PRO A 127 -4.59 20.87 20.68
N VAL A 128 -3.66 19.96 20.44
CA VAL A 128 -2.47 20.18 19.62
C VAL A 128 -2.88 20.31 18.16
N LYS A 129 -3.65 19.36 17.63
CA LYS A 129 -4.16 19.42 16.23
C LYS A 129 -4.92 20.71 15.98
N LYS A 130 -5.77 21.13 16.90
CA LYS A 130 -6.51 22.40 16.85
C LYS A 130 -5.57 23.61 16.73
N LYS A 131 -4.49 23.63 17.51
CA LYS A 131 -3.51 24.74 17.53
C LYS A 131 -2.76 24.87 16.20
N TYR A 132 -2.34 23.76 15.61
CA TYR A 132 -1.51 23.76 14.41
C TYR A 132 -2.33 23.65 13.10
N GLY A 133 -3.57 23.22 13.16
CA GLY A 133 -4.51 23.18 12.04
C GLY A 133 -3.98 22.42 10.82
N LYS A 134 -4.01 23.07 9.67
CA LYS A 134 -3.62 22.47 8.39
C LYS A 134 -2.10 22.34 8.18
N LYS A 135 -1.28 22.90 9.09
CA LYS A 135 0.19 22.79 9.02
C LYS A 135 0.69 21.39 9.37
N ILE A 136 -0.09 20.60 10.07
CA ILE A 136 0.18 19.20 10.38
C ILE A 136 -1.07 18.36 10.14
N SER A 137 -0.95 17.29 9.35
CA SER A 137 -2.00 16.31 9.17
C SER A 137 -2.21 15.48 10.44
N TRP A 138 -3.36 14.84 10.59
CA TRP A 138 -3.54 13.83 11.61
C TRP A 138 -2.57 12.66 11.43
N ALA A 139 -2.35 12.25 10.20
CA ALA A 139 -1.43 11.16 9.87
C ALA A 139 -0.02 11.44 10.40
N ASP A 140 0.54 12.62 10.10
CA ASP A 140 1.87 13.01 10.58
C ASP A 140 1.89 13.29 12.10
N LEU A 141 0.83 13.88 12.65
CA LEU A 141 0.74 14.18 14.08
C LEU A 141 0.75 12.89 14.92
N ILE A 142 0.04 11.85 14.50
CA ILE A 142 0.00 10.56 15.21
C ILE A 142 1.39 9.92 15.25
N ILE A 143 2.09 9.88 14.13
CA ILE A 143 3.44 9.33 14.08
C ILE A 143 4.43 10.15 14.87
N LEU A 144 4.36 11.49 14.77
CA LEU A 144 5.19 12.38 15.56
C LEU A 144 4.92 12.24 17.07
N ALA A 145 3.66 12.04 17.47
CA ALA A 145 3.31 11.78 18.86
C ALA A 145 3.95 10.50 19.40
N GLY A 146 4.01 9.43 18.58
CA GLY A 146 4.75 8.21 18.92
C GLY A 146 6.24 8.45 19.11
N ASN A 147 6.87 9.25 18.24
CA ASN A 147 8.28 9.64 18.39
C ASN A 147 8.52 10.45 19.66
N VAL A 148 7.71 11.49 19.89
CA VAL A 148 7.83 12.34 21.08
C VAL A 148 7.58 11.54 22.35
N ALA A 149 6.68 10.55 22.32
CA ALA A 149 6.48 9.64 23.45
C ALA A 149 7.74 8.87 23.79
N LEU A 150 8.39 8.25 22.81
CA LEU A 150 9.67 7.55 22.97
C LEU A 150 10.76 8.50 23.52
N GLU A 151 10.91 9.67 22.91
CA GLU A 151 11.91 10.67 23.29
C GLU A 151 11.68 11.20 24.74
N SER A 152 10.43 11.45 25.12
CA SER A 152 10.09 11.95 26.46
C SER A 152 10.35 10.91 27.57
N MET A 153 10.42 9.63 27.21
CA MET A 153 10.79 8.55 28.10
C MET A 153 12.28 8.17 27.99
N GLY A 154 13.08 8.95 27.26
CA GLY A 154 14.54 8.84 27.22
C GLY A 154 15.10 7.98 26.08
N PHE A 155 14.28 7.53 25.13
CA PHE A 155 14.75 6.83 23.93
C PHE A 155 15.07 7.82 22.80
N LYS A 156 16.21 7.66 22.16
CA LYS A 156 16.60 8.45 20.99
C LYS A 156 16.04 7.84 19.70
N THR A 157 15.05 8.47 19.10
CA THR A 157 14.49 8.03 17.80
C THR A 157 15.50 8.22 16.68
N TYR A 158 15.31 7.45 15.59
CA TYR A 158 16.16 7.54 14.40
C TYR A 158 15.94 8.82 13.59
N GLY A 159 14.71 9.33 13.60
CA GLY A 159 14.30 10.55 12.93
C GLY A 159 12.80 10.60 12.69
N PHE A 160 12.39 11.63 11.95
CA PHE A 160 11.00 11.84 11.53
C PHE A 160 10.96 12.50 10.15
N ALA A 161 10.09 11.99 9.30
CA ALA A 161 9.67 12.64 8.08
C ALA A 161 8.15 12.84 8.07
N GLY A 162 7.70 14.06 7.78
CA GLY A 162 6.32 14.36 7.41
C GLY A 162 6.07 14.08 5.94
N GLY A 163 4.85 14.34 5.48
CA GLY A 163 4.42 14.20 4.09
C GLY A 163 3.20 13.31 3.90
N ARG A 164 2.61 12.82 4.98
CA ARG A 164 1.35 12.05 4.95
C ARG A 164 0.18 13.02 4.93
N GLU A 165 -0.50 13.13 3.79
CA GLU A 165 -1.72 13.91 3.70
C GLU A 165 -2.88 13.20 4.38
N ASP A 166 -3.82 13.95 4.97
CA ASP A 166 -5.04 13.39 5.53
C ASP A 166 -6.01 12.96 4.43
N TRP A 167 -6.63 11.80 4.62
CA TRP A 167 -7.83 11.40 3.90
C TRP A 167 -9.08 11.91 4.62
N TRP A 168 -10.16 12.02 3.85
CA TRP A 168 -11.45 12.57 4.29
C TRP A 168 -12.56 11.53 4.32
N GLU A 169 -12.23 10.30 3.97
CA GLU A 169 -13.09 9.12 4.03
C GLU A 169 -12.26 7.85 4.33
N PRO A 170 -12.90 6.73 4.72
CA PRO A 170 -12.23 5.44 4.89
C PRO A 170 -11.56 4.96 3.62
N ASP A 171 -10.45 4.23 3.75
CA ASP A 171 -9.86 3.49 2.63
C ASP A 171 -10.54 2.13 2.45
N GLU A 172 -11.49 2.06 1.56
CA GLU A 172 -12.21 0.82 1.27
C GLU A 172 -11.35 -0.20 0.50
N SER A 173 -10.24 0.21 -0.11
CA SER A 173 -9.33 -0.70 -0.83
C SER A 173 -8.50 -1.59 0.10
N THR A 174 -8.33 -1.19 1.36
CA THR A 174 -7.63 -1.99 2.37
C THR A 174 -8.48 -3.18 2.84
N TYR A 175 -9.82 -3.06 2.76
CA TYR A 175 -10.79 -4.07 3.21
C TYR A 175 -11.45 -4.73 2.00
N TRP A 176 -11.21 -5.99 1.85
CA TRP A 176 -11.67 -6.73 0.69
C TRP A 176 -12.93 -7.52 1.01
N GLY A 177 -14.04 -7.11 0.42
CA GLY A 177 -15.33 -7.74 0.59
C GLY A 177 -16.04 -7.35 1.90
N PRO A 178 -17.19 -7.93 2.18
CA PRO A 178 -17.94 -7.68 3.40
C PRO A 178 -17.11 -8.03 4.62
N GLU A 179 -16.99 -7.12 5.58
CA GLU A 179 -16.26 -7.35 6.83
C GLU A 179 -16.76 -8.59 7.59
N VAL A 180 -18.04 -8.88 7.51
CA VAL A 180 -18.66 -10.06 8.16
C VAL A 180 -17.99 -11.36 7.71
N ASP A 181 -17.66 -11.49 6.43
CA ASP A 181 -16.96 -12.68 5.92
C ASP A 181 -15.49 -12.69 6.34
N MET A 182 -14.92 -11.54 6.65
CA MET A 182 -13.55 -11.38 7.11
C MET A 182 -13.40 -11.52 8.63
N LEU A 183 -14.43 -11.27 9.40
CA LEU A 183 -14.46 -11.48 10.86
C LEU A 183 -14.48 -12.96 11.25
N GLN A 184 -14.89 -13.84 10.33
CA GLN A 184 -14.89 -15.27 10.57
C GLN A 184 -13.49 -15.85 10.36
N SER A 185 -13.12 -16.84 11.15
CA SER A 185 -11.79 -17.44 11.25
C SER A 185 -11.29 -18.19 10.00
N GLU A 186 -11.93 -18.01 8.86
CA GLU A 186 -11.65 -18.75 7.62
C GLU A 186 -10.59 -18.09 6.71
N ARG A 187 -9.72 -17.27 7.28
CA ARG A 187 -8.60 -16.66 6.52
C ARG A 187 -7.44 -17.61 6.30
N HIS A 188 -7.45 -18.74 6.98
CA HIS A 188 -6.42 -19.75 6.90
C HIS A 188 -6.89 -20.97 6.13
N ASP A 189 -5.99 -21.59 5.39
CA ASP A 189 -6.23 -22.92 4.83
C ASP A 189 -6.19 -24.00 5.94
N GLU A 190 -6.48 -25.26 5.57
CA GLU A 190 -6.48 -26.39 6.51
C GLU A 190 -5.11 -26.60 7.22
N ARG A 191 -4.05 -26.02 6.67
CA ARG A 191 -2.68 -26.06 7.23
C ARG A 191 -2.37 -24.87 8.14
N GLY A 192 -3.33 -23.94 8.34
CA GLY A 192 -3.13 -22.71 9.11
C GLY A 192 -2.37 -21.63 8.37
N VAL A 193 -2.25 -21.71 7.03
CA VAL A 193 -1.62 -20.69 6.19
C VAL A 193 -2.69 -19.73 5.71
N LEU A 194 -2.46 -18.43 5.85
CA LEU A 194 -3.35 -17.40 5.35
C LEU A 194 -3.54 -17.52 3.83
N TYR A 195 -4.79 -17.43 3.41
CA TYR A 195 -5.15 -17.49 1.99
C TYR A 195 -4.59 -16.31 1.19
N GLN A 196 -4.46 -15.15 1.82
CA GLN A 196 -3.90 -13.94 1.19
C GLN A 196 -3.27 -12.99 2.19
N GLU A 197 -2.42 -12.10 1.67
CA GLU A 197 -1.84 -11.00 2.40
C GLU A 197 -2.91 -9.96 2.71
N VAL A 198 -3.50 -10.08 3.87
CA VAL A 198 -4.42 -9.09 4.43
C VAL A 198 -3.70 -8.18 5.41
N ALA A 199 -4.27 -7.01 5.70
CA ALA A 199 -3.65 -6.04 6.60
C ALA A 199 -3.51 -6.57 8.04
N ALA A 200 -4.39 -7.50 8.43
CA ALA A 200 -4.33 -8.15 9.72
C ALA A 200 -4.60 -9.65 9.56
N GLU A 201 -4.06 -10.46 10.44
CA GLU A 201 -4.27 -11.89 10.42
C GLU A 201 -5.73 -12.26 10.70
N HIS A 202 -6.28 -11.63 11.73
CA HIS A 202 -7.70 -11.68 12.05
C HIS A 202 -8.27 -10.27 11.93
N MET A 203 -9.48 -10.14 11.42
CA MET A 203 -10.17 -8.86 11.45
C MET A 203 -10.26 -8.36 12.89
N GLY A 204 -9.85 -7.10 13.09
CA GLY A 204 -9.82 -6.50 14.42
C GLY A 204 -8.54 -6.78 15.23
N LEU A 205 -7.63 -7.59 14.74
CA LEU A 205 -6.28 -7.78 15.31
C LEU A 205 -5.24 -7.33 14.31
N ILE A 206 -4.46 -6.32 14.67
CA ILE A 206 -3.45 -5.72 13.78
C ILE A 206 -2.25 -6.66 13.61
N TYR A 207 -1.98 -7.47 14.64
CA TYR A 207 -0.85 -8.41 14.69
C TYR A 207 -1.33 -9.82 14.98
N VAL A 208 -0.71 -10.45 15.96
CA VAL A 208 -1.03 -11.77 16.47
C VAL A 208 -1.82 -11.67 17.77
N ASN A 209 -2.65 -12.66 18.04
CA ASN A 209 -3.38 -12.71 19.30
C ASN A 209 -2.37 -12.83 20.46
N PRO A 210 -2.35 -11.89 21.43
CA PRO A 210 -1.40 -11.90 22.53
C PRO A 210 -1.57 -13.09 23.48
N GLU A 211 -2.73 -13.74 23.49
CA GLU A 211 -2.96 -15.01 24.19
C GLU A 211 -2.37 -16.22 23.46
N GLY A 212 -1.96 -16.04 22.21
CA GLY A 212 -1.52 -17.07 21.28
C GLY A 212 -2.52 -17.33 20.16
N PRO A 213 -2.17 -18.12 19.13
CA PRO A 213 -3.00 -18.40 17.98
C PRO A 213 -4.39 -18.91 18.37
N ARG A 214 -5.43 -18.21 17.92
CA ARG A 214 -6.85 -18.54 18.24
C ARG A 214 -7.15 -18.57 19.75
N GLY A 215 -6.42 -17.80 20.55
CA GLY A 215 -6.53 -17.82 22.01
C GLY A 215 -5.93 -19.04 22.68
N ASN A 216 -5.16 -19.86 21.95
CA ASN A 216 -4.41 -20.99 22.51
C ASN A 216 -3.02 -20.52 22.94
N PRO A 217 -2.65 -20.66 24.23
CA PRO A 217 -1.40 -20.13 24.77
C PRO A 217 -0.18 -21.02 24.43
N ASP A 218 0.05 -21.27 23.14
CA ASP A 218 1.22 -21.97 22.61
C ASP A 218 2.25 -21.01 22.06
N PRO A 219 3.36 -20.75 22.76
CA PRO A 219 4.39 -19.81 22.32
C PRO A 219 5.12 -20.24 21.04
N LYS A 220 5.19 -21.55 20.72
CA LYS A 220 5.85 -22.02 19.49
C LYS A 220 5.02 -21.72 18.26
N GLU A 221 3.71 -21.92 18.35
CA GLU A 221 2.80 -21.53 17.27
C GLU A 221 2.72 -20.00 17.15
N ALA A 222 2.70 -19.27 18.28
CA ALA A 222 2.77 -17.82 18.28
C ALA A 222 4.03 -17.27 17.54
N ALA A 223 5.20 -17.91 17.70
CA ALA A 223 6.42 -17.50 17.00
C ALA A 223 6.29 -17.61 15.48
N LYS A 224 5.58 -18.62 14.98
CA LYS A 224 5.33 -18.77 13.54
C LYS A 224 4.42 -17.66 13.01
N GLU A 225 3.33 -17.36 13.73
CA GLU A 225 2.43 -16.27 13.37
C GLU A 225 3.11 -14.90 13.40
N ILE A 226 3.90 -14.63 14.46
CA ILE A 226 4.71 -13.39 14.56
C ILE A 226 5.57 -13.23 13.32
N ARG A 227 6.35 -14.24 12.96
CA ARG A 227 7.24 -14.19 11.79
C ARG A 227 6.47 -13.91 10.50
N MET A 228 5.35 -14.57 10.32
CA MET A 228 4.50 -14.39 9.14
C MET A 228 3.89 -12.99 9.07
N VAL A 229 3.33 -12.47 10.16
CA VAL A 229 2.67 -11.16 10.20
C VAL A 229 3.68 -10.03 10.03
N PHE A 230 4.84 -10.10 10.71
CA PHE A 230 5.89 -9.08 10.57
C PHE A 230 6.55 -9.11 9.19
N ALA A 231 6.69 -10.28 8.57
CA ALA A 231 7.16 -10.38 7.18
C ALA A 231 6.21 -9.67 6.18
N ARG A 232 4.90 -9.64 6.43
CA ARG A 232 3.94 -8.85 5.63
C ARG A 232 4.18 -7.35 5.74
N MET A 233 4.64 -6.87 6.90
CA MET A 233 5.06 -5.49 7.10
C MET A 233 6.47 -5.22 6.57
N ALA A 234 7.09 -6.19 5.90
CA ALA A 234 8.47 -6.17 5.41
C ALA A 234 9.54 -6.13 6.52
N MET A 235 9.25 -6.68 7.71
CA MET A 235 10.19 -6.80 8.81
C MET A 235 10.87 -8.18 8.81
N ASN A 236 12.18 -8.21 8.98
CA ASN A 236 12.93 -9.44 9.22
C ASN A 236 12.92 -9.83 10.72
N ASP A 237 13.53 -10.95 11.05
CA ASP A 237 13.52 -11.45 12.44
C ASP A 237 14.22 -10.51 13.44
N GLU A 238 15.31 -9.83 13.04
CA GLU A 238 16.00 -8.86 13.90
C GLU A 238 15.14 -7.60 14.13
N GLU A 239 14.54 -7.06 13.09
CA GLU A 239 13.59 -5.94 13.17
C GLU A 239 12.35 -6.30 14.00
N THR A 240 11.84 -7.53 13.85
CA THR A 240 10.71 -8.05 14.62
C THR A 240 11.00 -8.09 16.12
N VAL A 241 12.13 -8.70 16.51
CA VAL A 241 12.53 -8.76 17.92
C VAL A 241 12.79 -7.35 18.47
N ALA A 242 13.47 -6.49 17.70
CA ALA A 242 13.76 -5.11 18.10
C ALA A 242 12.47 -4.31 18.36
N LEU A 243 11.46 -4.45 17.49
CA LEU A 243 10.16 -3.78 17.65
C LEU A 243 9.39 -4.28 18.86
N ILE A 244 9.28 -5.59 19.06
CA ILE A 244 8.54 -6.16 20.19
C ILE A 244 9.24 -5.82 21.51
N ALA A 245 10.53 -6.10 21.63
CA ALA A 245 11.29 -5.84 22.85
C ALA A 245 11.39 -4.33 23.17
N GLY A 246 11.54 -3.49 22.13
CA GLY A 246 11.56 -2.05 22.27
C GLY A 246 10.21 -1.48 22.72
N GLY A 247 9.12 -1.90 22.06
CA GLY A 247 7.77 -1.46 22.39
C GLY A 247 7.32 -1.90 23.78
N HIS A 248 7.52 -3.16 24.12
CA HIS A 248 7.14 -3.74 25.42
C HIS A 248 8.07 -3.29 26.59
N SER A 249 9.12 -2.55 26.31
CA SER A 249 9.86 -1.83 27.35
C SER A 249 9.04 -0.74 28.03
N PHE A 250 7.93 -0.31 27.40
CA PHE A 250 7.08 0.79 27.85
C PHE A 250 5.64 0.37 28.14
N GLY A 251 5.00 1.09 29.06
CA GLY A 251 3.58 0.97 29.33
C GLY A 251 3.15 -0.37 29.90
N LYS A 252 1.88 -0.70 29.65
CA LYS A 252 1.22 -1.91 30.14
C LYS A 252 0.04 -2.26 29.23
N THR A 253 -0.43 -3.51 29.33
CA THR A 253 -1.77 -3.91 28.86
C THR A 253 -2.81 -3.65 29.94
N HIS A 254 -4.11 -3.66 29.60
CA HIS A 254 -5.20 -3.36 30.53
C HIS A 254 -6.26 -4.48 30.49
N GLY A 255 -6.41 -5.11 31.60
CA GLY A 255 -7.36 -6.20 31.82
C GLY A 255 -7.88 -6.23 33.23
N ALA A 256 -8.27 -5.05 33.79
CA ALA A 256 -8.79 -4.95 35.15
C ALA A 256 -10.04 -5.83 35.40
N ALA A 257 -10.77 -6.16 34.33
CA ALA A 257 -11.92 -7.07 34.31
C ALA A 257 -12.15 -7.63 32.89
N PRO A 258 -13.08 -8.59 32.70
CA PRO A 258 -13.44 -9.11 31.38
C PRO A 258 -13.91 -8.02 30.40
N THR A 259 -13.57 -8.19 29.11
CA THR A 259 -13.96 -7.27 28.04
C THR A 259 -15.49 -7.12 27.87
N SER A 260 -16.27 -8.05 28.41
CA SER A 260 -17.75 -7.97 28.42
C SER A 260 -18.30 -6.76 29.17
N TYR A 261 -17.50 -6.07 29.96
CA TYR A 261 -17.86 -4.79 30.60
C TYR A 261 -17.72 -3.59 29.66
N LEU A 262 -17.07 -3.75 28.51
CA LEU A 262 -16.93 -2.67 27.54
C LEU A 262 -18.26 -2.44 26.79
N GLY A 263 -18.62 -1.18 26.63
CA GLY A 263 -19.67 -0.74 25.72
C GLY A 263 -19.26 -0.86 24.25
N PRO A 264 -20.12 -0.44 23.33
CA PRO A 264 -19.86 -0.52 21.90
C PRO A 264 -18.68 0.34 21.48
N GLU A 265 -18.08 -0.05 20.36
CA GLU A 265 -17.01 0.68 19.67
C GLU A 265 -17.46 2.08 19.20
N PRO A 266 -16.55 3.00 18.90
CA PRO A 266 -16.88 4.39 18.55
C PRO A 266 -17.95 4.57 17.45
N PRO A 267 -17.93 3.81 16.33
CA PRO A 267 -18.97 3.94 15.30
C PRO A 267 -20.37 3.49 15.74
N ALA A 268 -20.45 2.57 16.72
CA ALA A 268 -21.73 2.03 17.25
C ALA A 268 -22.13 2.67 18.59
N ALA A 269 -21.30 3.55 19.14
CA ALA A 269 -21.58 4.22 20.40
C ALA A 269 -22.68 5.27 20.24
N PRO A 270 -23.45 5.61 21.33
CA PRO A 270 -24.46 6.65 21.30
C PRO A 270 -23.91 7.99 20.85
N ILE A 271 -24.75 8.78 20.15
CA ILE A 271 -24.35 10.05 19.53
C ILE A 271 -23.83 11.09 20.56
N GLU A 272 -24.32 11.06 21.77
CA GLU A 272 -23.87 11.92 22.87
C GLU A 272 -22.43 11.64 23.30
N ASN A 273 -21.88 10.47 22.98
CA ASN A 273 -20.47 10.15 23.24
C ASN A 273 -19.51 10.86 22.29
N GLN A 274 -20.00 11.46 21.22
CA GLN A 274 -19.25 12.32 20.30
C GLN A 274 -17.98 11.66 19.75
N GLY A 275 -18.11 10.40 19.30
CA GLY A 275 -17.03 9.61 18.71
C GLY A 275 -16.11 8.90 19.74
N LEU A 276 -16.47 8.88 21.01
CA LEU A 276 -15.83 8.02 22.01
C LEU A 276 -16.66 6.75 22.20
N GLY A 277 -16.00 5.60 22.15
CA GLY A 277 -16.61 4.29 22.38
C GLY A 277 -16.03 3.59 23.60
N TRP A 278 -16.35 2.30 23.72
CA TRP A 278 -15.86 1.38 24.75
C TRP A 278 -15.99 1.94 26.18
N VAL A 279 -17.12 2.60 26.44
CA VAL A 279 -17.43 3.08 27.80
C VAL A 279 -17.59 1.87 28.70
N SER A 280 -16.67 1.70 29.65
CA SER A 280 -16.68 0.55 30.55
C SER A 280 -17.69 0.75 31.70
N SER A 281 -18.46 -0.29 31.98
CA SER A 281 -19.35 -0.36 33.15
C SER A 281 -18.66 -0.90 34.42
N TYR A 282 -17.35 -1.25 34.32
CA TYR A 282 -16.59 -1.77 35.45
C TYR A 282 -16.05 -0.61 36.31
N LYS A 283 -16.55 -0.50 37.50
CA LYS A 283 -16.15 0.54 38.50
C LYS A 283 -16.06 1.93 37.88
N SER A 284 -14.85 2.57 37.92
CA SER A 284 -14.66 3.90 37.32
C SER A 284 -14.55 3.87 35.79
N GLY A 285 -14.32 2.71 35.20
CA GLY A 285 -14.11 2.50 33.77
C GLY A 285 -12.82 3.11 33.19
N LYS A 286 -11.95 3.65 34.01
CA LYS A 286 -10.72 4.35 33.63
C LYS A 286 -9.63 4.21 34.70
N GLY A 287 -8.43 4.69 34.42
CA GLY A 287 -7.31 4.58 35.37
C GLY A 287 -7.07 3.12 35.76
N PRO A 288 -7.04 2.79 37.06
CA PRO A 288 -6.79 1.42 37.53
C PRO A 288 -7.87 0.42 37.11
N ASP A 289 -9.04 0.89 36.70
CA ASP A 289 -10.16 0.08 36.26
C ASP A 289 -10.28 -0.03 34.73
N THR A 290 -9.24 0.35 33.99
CA THR A 290 -9.21 0.35 32.52
C THR A 290 -9.21 -1.08 31.97
N ILE A 291 -10.02 -1.30 30.93
CA ILE A 291 -10.08 -2.53 30.15
C ILE A 291 -9.74 -2.20 28.69
N THR A 292 -8.82 -2.96 28.09
CA THR A 292 -8.56 -2.98 26.64
C THR A 292 -8.62 -4.40 26.11
N SER A 293 -7.53 -5.16 26.17
CA SER A 293 -7.44 -6.55 25.69
C SER A 293 -8.00 -7.59 26.69
N GLY A 294 -8.24 -7.22 27.95
CA GLY A 294 -8.54 -8.19 29.02
C GLY A 294 -7.31 -8.86 29.62
N ILE A 295 -6.11 -8.54 29.12
CA ILE A 295 -4.82 -9.01 29.65
C ILE A 295 -4.23 -7.93 30.56
N GLU A 296 -3.72 -8.32 31.73
CA GLU A 296 -3.17 -7.40 32.74
C GLU A 296 -1.66 -7.69 32.92
N VAL A 297 -0.82 -7.06 32.07
CA VAL A 297 0.63 -7.28 32.04
C VAL A 297 1.35 -5.95 32.10
N ILE A 298 2.36 -5.89 32.98
CA ILE A 298 3.37 -4.85 33.04
C ILE A 298 4.72 -5.55 32.89
N TRP A 299 5.44 -5.25 31.83
CA TRP A 299 6.62 -6.05 31.43
C TRP A 299 7.89 -5.72 32.22
N THR A 300 8.06 -4.46 32.63
CA THR A 300 9.34 -3.97 33.12
C THR A 300 9.21 -3.18 34.41
N PRO A 301 10.31 -3.06 35.21
CA PRO A 301 10.34 -2.19 36.37
C PRO A 301 10.37 -0.69 36.03
N THR A 302 10.54 -0.32 34.75
CA THR A 302 10.68 1.07 34.29
C THR A 302 9.73 1.37 33.12
N PRO A 303 8.40 1.25 33.32
CA PRO A 303 7.42 1.30 32.19
C PRO A 303 7.30 2.68 31.52
N SER A 304 7.77 3.76 32.15
CA SER A 304 7.77 5.12 31.60
C SER A 304 9.18 5.69 31.38
N LYS A 305 10.20 4.81 31.38
CA LYS A 305 11.60 5.21 31.17
C LYS A 305 12.35 4.16 30.38
N TRP A 306 13.03 4.58 29.31
CA TRP A 306 13.84 3.70 28.50
C TRP A 306 14.95 3.03 29.30
N ASN A 307 15.03 1.71 29.13
CA ASN A 307 16.14 0.90 29.61
C ASN A 307 16.33 -0.29 28.65
N PRO A 308 17.40 -0.32 27.86
CA PRO A 308 17.58 -1.31 26.80
C PRO A 308 17.73 -2.75 27.31
N ARG A 309 17.97 -2.93 28.60
CA ARG A 309 18.10 -4.27 29.20
C ARG A 309 16.83 -4.75 29.88
N SER A 310 15.90 -3.86 30.20
CA SER A 310 14.81 -4.14 31.14
C SER A 310 13.91 -5.27 30.69
N PHE A 311 13.29 -5.15 29.51
CA PHE A 311 12.39 -6.17 28.97
C PHE A 311 13.12 -7.50 28.72
N LEU A 312 14.26 -7.46 28.03
CA LEU A 312 15.01 -8.65 27.66
C LEU A 312 15.55 -9.39 28.89
N TYR A 313 15.96 -8.65 29.94
CA TYR A 313 16.38 -9.24 31.22
C TYR A 313 15.21 -9.96 31.89
N MET A 314 14.03 -9.33 31.99
CA MET A 314 12.83 -9.96 32.56
C MET A 314 12.45 -11.23 31.78
N LEU A 315 12.42 -11.15 30.44
CA LEU A 315 12.05 -12.27 29.58
C LEU A 315 13.00 -13.47 29.74
N LEU A 316 14.30 -13.23 29.73
CA LEU A 316 15.30 -14.31 29.64
C LEU A 316 15.72 -14.87 30.99
N THR A 317 15.60 -14.08 32.09
CA THR A 317 16.09 -14.49 33.43
C THR A 317 15.14 -15.43 34.15
N TYR A 318 13.83 -15.15 34.09
CA TYR A 318 12.85 -15.91 34.86
C TYR A 318 12.20 -17.02 34.00
N GLU A 319 11.85 -18.11 34.70
CA GLU A 319 10.93 -19.10 34.16
C GLU A 319 9.50 -18.63 34.39
N TYR A 320 8.61 -18.93 33.44
CA TYR A 320 7.23 -18.46 33.43
C TYR A 320 6.24 -19.62 33.49
N GLU A 321 5.13 -19.42 34.19
CA GLU A 321 3.99 -20.33 34.21
C GLU A 321 2.74 -19.60 33.74
N LEU A 322 1.83 -20.36 33.13
CA LEU A 322 0.58 -19.85 32.59
C LEU A 322 -0.39 -19.52 33.72
N GLU A 323 -1.01 -18.37 33.67
CA GLU A 323 -2.10 -17.97 34.57
C GLU A 323 -3.26 -17.34 33.77
N LYS A 324 -4.40 -17.17 34.41
CA LYS A 324 -5.47 -16.27 33.94
C LYS A 324 -5.45 -14.99 34.74
N GLY A 325 -5.38 -13.87 34.02
CA GLY A 325 -5.44 -12.54 34.62
C GLY A 325 -6.85 -12.17 35.09
N PRO A 326 -7.02 -10.98 35.71
CA PRO A 326 -8.33 -10.51 36.19
C PRO A 326 -9.39 -10.41 35.09
N GLY A 327 -8.99 -10.16 33.85
CA GLY A 327 -9.86 -10.14 32.68
C GLY A 327 -10.26 -11.51 32.14
N GLY A 328 -9.75 -12.60 32.75
CA GLY A 328 -10.03 -13.96 32.33
C GLY A 328 -9.17 -14.48 31.17
N CYS A 329 -8.33 -13.62 30.60
CA CYS A 329 -7.40 -13.95 29.52
C CYS A 329 -6.14 -14.63 30.01
N TYR A 330 -5.50 -15.44 29.14
CA TYR A 330 -4.22 -16.08 29.42
C TYR A 330 -3.05 -15.07 29.40
N GLN A 331 -2.20 -15.21 30.41
CA GLN A 331 -0.93 -14.48 30.54
C GLN A 331 0.08 -15.35 31.27
N TRP A 332 1.34 -14.94 31.33
CA TRP A 332 2.42 -15.71 31.94
C TRP A 332 3.00 -14.93 33.11
N VAL A 333 3.15 -15.57 34.28
CA VAL A 333 3.74 -14.98 35.46
C VAL A 333 5.07 -15.65 35.78
N ALA A 334 6.06 -14.84 36.19
CA ALA A 334 7.39 -15.35 36.56
C ALA A 334 7.35 -16.19 37.84
N LYS A 335 7.90 -17.44 37.78
CA LYS A 335 8.06 -18.31 38.91
C LYS A 335 9.12 -17.75 39.86
N ASP A 336 8.87 -17.92 41.14
CA ASP A 336 9.84 -17.60 42.20
C ASP A 336 10.51 -16.21 42.08
N ALA A 337 9.85 -15.29 41.34
CA ALA A 337 10.33 -13.94 41.14
C ALA A 337 9.87 -13.01 42.25
N PRO A 338 10.68 -12.00 42.65
CA PRO A 338 10.24 -10.95 43.55
C PRO A 338 9.24 -10.03 42.90
N GLU A 339 8.39 -9.37 43.71
CA GLU A 339 7.47 -8.30 43.28
C GLU A 339 8.26 -7.01 43.10
N ILE A 340 8.73 -6.76 41.89
CA ILE A 340 9.58 -5.60 41.54
C ILE A 340 8.95 -4.63 40.55
N ILE A 341 7.86 -5.04 39.90
CA ILE A 341 7.18 -4.24 38.89
C ILE A 341 6.25 -3.24 39.58
N PRO A 342 6.41 -1.92 39.38
CA PRO A 342 5.59 -0.92 40.08
C PRO A 342 4.15 -0.92 39.58
N ASP A 343 3.19 -0.66 40.46
CA ASP A 343 1.80 -0.40 40.08
C ASP A 343 1.67 1.00 39.47
N PRO A 344 0.86 1.19 38.44
CA PRO A 344 0.72 2.48 37.75
C PRO A 344 0.04 3.60 38.59
N TYR A 345 -0.73 3.23 39.61
CA TYR A 345 -1.55 4.19 40.37
C TYR A 345 -1.31 4.12 41.87
N ASP A 346 -0.72 3.04 42.39
CA ASP A 346 -0.39 2.89 43.82
C ASP A 346 1.13 2.71 44.01
N PRO A 347 1.83 3.73 44.53
CA PRO A 347 3.29 3.66 44.69
C PRO A 347 3.75 2.61 45.72
N ASN A 348 2.83 2.12 46.57
CA ASN A 348 3.15 1.13 47.61
C ASN A 348 2.94 -0.32 47.10
N LYS A 349 2.35 -0.49 45.94
CA LYS A 349 2.04 -1.82 45.36
C LYS A 349 3.04 -2.18 44.28
N LYS A 350 3.45 -3.44 44.31
CA LYS A 350 4.30 -4.02 43.29
C LYS A 350 3.74 -5.36 42.80
N HIS A 351 4.18 -5.79 41.64
CA HIS A 351 3.74 -7.00 40.98
C HIS A 351 4.95 -7.86 40.59
N LYS A 352 4.72 -9.15 40.41
CA LYS A 352 5.70 -10.05 39.75
C LYS A 352 5.81 -9.70 38.26
N PRO A 353 6.96 -9.96 37.63
CA PRO A 353 7.09 -9.87 36.18
C PRO A 353 6.06 -10.75 35.45
N ARG A 354 5.45 -10.22 34.41
CA ARG A 354 4.49 -10.92 33.57
C ARG A 354 4.81 -10.73 32.09
N MET A 355 4.42 -11.71 31.28
CA MET A 355 4.63 -11.71 29.84
C MET A 355 3.37 -12.18 29.12
N LEU A 356 3.25 -11.79 27.84
CA LEU A 356 2.27 -12.34 26.91
C LEU A 356 2.75 -13.68 26.34
N THR A 357 1.85 -14.50 25.79
CA THR A 357 2.25 -15.69 25.03
C THR A 357 3.18 -15.32 23.86
N THR A 358 2.91 -14.18 23.21
CA THR A 358 3.75 -13.64 22.13
C THR A 358 5.13 -13.18 22.61
N ASP A 359 5.29 -12.77 23.86
CA ASP A 359 6.63 -12.48 24.43
C ASP A 359 7.40 -13.77 24.70
N ILE A 360 6.74 -14.76 25.30
CA ILE A 360 7.35 -16.07 25.55
C ILE A 360 7.79 -16.73 24.23
N ALA A 361 7.09 -16.45 23.13
CA ALA A 361 7.50 -16.87 21.79
C ALA A 361 8.92 -16.44 21.43
N LEU A 362 9.35 -15.25 21.83
CA LEU A 362 10.72 -14.76 21.61
C LEU A 362 11.76 -15.56 22.43
N LYS A 363 11.36 -16.11 23.58
CA LYS A 363 12.22 -16.94 24.41
C LYS A 363 12.35 -18.37 23.87
N VAL A 364 11.31 -18.94 23.30
CA VAL A 364 11.27 -20.34 22.88
C VAL A 364 11.68 -20.59 21.44
N ASP A 365 11.47 -19.63 20.54
CA ASP A 365 11.96 -19.74 19.15
C ASP A 365 13.48 -19.58 19.11
N PRO A 366 14.22 -20.54 18.51
CA PRO A 366 15.69 -20.52 18.55
C PRO A 366 16.31 -19.27 17.92
N VAL A 367 15.74 -18.78 16.81
CA VAL A 367 16.26 -17.60 16.09
C VAL A 367 15.98 -16.33 16.90
N TYR A 368 14.76 -16.15 17.36
CA TYR A 368 14.40 -15.01 18.20
C TYR A 368 15.17 -14.99 19.52
N ASN A 369 15.34 -16.15 20.16
CA ASN A 369 16.12 -16.25 21.40
C ASN A 369 17.58 -15.82 21.21
N GLN A 370 18.20 -16.24 20.10
CA GLN A 370 19.57 -15.82 19.77
C GLN A 370 19.66 -14.29 19.62
N ILE A 371 18.70 -13.69 18.93
CA ILE A 371 18.64 -12.21 18.74
C ILE A 371 18.41 -11.52 20.11
N CYS A 372 17.49 -12.02 20.93
CA CYS A 372 17.25 -11.48 22.26
C CYS A 372 18.50 -11.48 23.15
N ARG A 373 19.27 -12.58 23.14
CA ARG A 373 20.55 -12.69 23.87
C ARG A 373 21.59 -11.71 23.33
N LYS A 374 21.74 -11.63 22.00
CA LYS A 374 22.62 -10.66 21.35
C LYS A 374 22.31 -9.24 21.79
N PHE A 375 21.04 -8.86 21.80
CA PHE A 375 20.60 -7.54 22.21
C PHE A 375 20.77 -7.26 23.70
N LEU A 376 20.55 -8.26 24.57
CA LEU A 376 20.80 -8.12 26.02
C LEU A 376 22.28 -7.90 26.32
N GLU A 377 23.16 -8.59 25.60
CA GLU A 377 24.61 -8.45 25.72
C GLU A 377 25.12 -7.14 25.11
N ASN A 378 24.51 -6.68 24.02
CA ASN A 378 24.89 -5.49 23.23
C ASN A 378 23.76 -4.46 23.16
N PRO A 379 23.48 -3.74 24.26
CA PRO A 379 22.34 -2.82 24.33
C PRO A 379 22.40 -1.67 23.30
N GLU A 380 23.59 -1.22 22.90
CA GLU A 380 23.73 -0.18 21.86
C GLU A 380 23.31 -0.70 20.48
N GLU A 381 23.53 -1.96 20.16
CA GLU A 381 23.02 -2.58 18.93
C GLU A 381 21.49 -2.68 18.97
N PHE A 382 20.94 -3.03 20.13
CA PHE A 382 19.47 -3.06 20.32
C PHE A 382 18.86 -1.68 20.12
N GLU A 383 19.43 -0.64 20.72
CA GLU A 383 18.96 0.74 20.55
C GLU A 383 18.94 1.16 19.09
N LYS A 384 20.00 0.88 18.35
CA LYS A 384 20.10 1.16 16.91
C LYS A 384 19.08 0.36 16.10
N ALA A 385 18.95 -0.93 16.39
CA ALA A 385 18.01 -1.81 15.70
C ALA A 385 16.55 -1.35 15.92
N PHE A 386 16.18 -1.06 17.17
CA PHE A 386 14.85 -0.55 17.51
C PHE A 386 14.59 0.81 16.86
N ALA A 387 15.53 1.75 16.92
CA ALA A 387 15.37 3.06 16.29
C ALA A 387 15.11 2.97 14.78
N LYS A 388 15.91 2.14 14.07
CA LYS A 388 15.75 1.91 12.62
C LYS A 388 14.47 1.16 12.31
N ALA A 389 14.12 0.13 13.05
CA ALA A 389 12.91 -0.66 12.84
C ALA A 389 11.65 0.17 13.11
N TRP A 390 11.65 1.02 14.14
CA TRP A 390 10.56 1.96 14.42
C TRP A 390 10.39 2.98 13.30
N PHE A 391 11.49 3.55 12.81
CA PHE A 391 11.44 4.45 11.66
C PHE A 391 10.88 3.76 10.43
N LYS A 392 11.35 2.56 10.10
CA LYS A 392 10.84 1.76 8.98
C LYS A 392 9.34 1.46 9.15
N LEU A 393 8.91 0.98 10.31
CA LEU A 393 7.49 0.69 10.60
C LEU A 393 6.60 1.91 10.31
N THR A 394 7.00 3.07 10.79
CA THR A 394 6.19 4.30 10.76
C THR A 394 6.32 5.11 9.48
N HIS A 395 7.31 4.81 8.60
CA HIS A 395 7.58 5.57 7.36
C HIS A 395 7.47 4.73 6.09
N ARG A 396 7.34 3.41 6.20
CA ARG A 396 7.31 2.48 5.06
C ARG A 396 6.22 2.82 4.04
N ASP A 397 5.06 3.26 4.52
CA ASP A 397 3.87 3.58 3.72
C ASP A 397 3.83 5.02 3.20
N LEU A 398 4.75 5.89 3.63
CA LEU A 398 4.79 7.29 3.19
C LEU A 398 5.14 7.39 1.69
N GLY A 399 5.94 6.48 1.20
CA GLY A 399 6.45 6.45 -0.17
C GLY A 399 7.95 6.68 -0.26
N PRO A 400 8.48 6.92 -1.46
CA PRO A 400 9.89 7.18 -1.68
C PRO A 400 10.41 8.39 -0.90
N ARG A 401 11.70 8.34 -0.57
CA ARG A 401 12.40 9.41 0.16
C ARG A 401 12.20 10.82 -0.43
N ALA A 402 11.98 10.92 -1.75
CA ALA A 402 11.70 12.19 -2.43
C ALA A 402 10.44 12.91 -1.92
N LEU A 403 9.54 12.20 -1.21
CA LEU A 403 8.32 12.74 -0.62
C LEU A 403 8.47 13.15 0.84
N TYR A 404 9.62 12.88 1.47
CA TYR A 404 9.84 13.18 2.87
C TYR A 404 9.94 14.68 3.10
N LEU A 405 9.28 15.17 4.15
CA LEU A 405 9.27 16.57 4.56
C LEU A 405 9.87 16.73 5.96
N GLY A 406 10.56 17.85 6.17
CA GLY A 406 11.06 18.25 7.48
C GLY A 406 12.58 18.17 7.63
N LYS A 407 13.05 18.56 8.81
CA LYS A 407 14.47 18.70 9.14
C LYS A 407 15.07 17.50 9.89
N GLU A 408 14.24 16.60 10.37
CA GLU A 408 14.67 15.42 11.14
C GLU A 408 14.75 14.15 10.29
N ILE A 409 14.79 14.29 8.97
CA ILE A 409 14.96 13.16 8.04
C ILE A 409 16.37 12.56 8.24
N PRO A 410 16.48 11.24 8.51
CA PRO A 410 17.78 10.58 8.66
C PRO A 410 18.69 10.79 7.45
N GLN A 411 19.99 10.94 7.65
CA GLN A 411 20.95 11.09 6.53
C GLN A 411 21.21 9.77 5.82
N GLU A 412 21.28 8.68 6.58
CA GLU A 412 21.43 7.35 6.02
C GLU A 412 20.19 6.96 5.21
N VAL A 413 20.39 6.42 4.03
CA VAL A 413 19.34 6.05 3.09
C VAL A 413 19.27 4.54 2.98
N SER A 414 18.09 3.99 3.17
CA SER A 414 17.85 2.55 3.04
C SER A 414 17.21 2.19 1.69
N PRO A 415 17.50 1.01 1.11
CA PRO A 415 16.90 0.60 -0.17
C PRO A 415 15.36 0.58 -0.17
N TRP A 416 14.73 0.31 0.98
CA TRP A 416 13.27 0.32 1.09
C TRP A 416 12.63 1.72 0.96
N GLU A 417 13.43 2.81 1.02
CA GLU A 417 13.00 4.19 0.78
C GLU A 417 12.97 4.51 -0.72
N ASP A 418 13.20 3.54 -1.60
CA ASP A 418 13.23 3.66 -3.06
C ASP A 418 14.10 4.84 -3.56
N PRO A 419 15.36 4.95 -3.11
CA PRO A 419 16.20 6.06 -3.50
C PRO A 419 16.52 6.03 -4.99
N LEU A 420 16.75 7.22 -5.55
CA LEU A 420 17.20 7.40 -6.92
C LEU A 420 18.48 8.24 -6.93
N PRO A 421 19.39 8.03 -7.91
CA PRO A 421 20.53 8.90 -8.10
C PRO A 421 20.09 10.33 -8.43
N GLU A 422 20.93 11.30 -8.10
CA GLU A 422 20.76 12.66 -8.60
C GLU A 422 21.10 12.74 -10.10
N ILE A 423 20.49 13.69 -10.80
CA ILE A 423 20.79 13.94 -12.21
C ILE A 423 22.17 14.60 -12.30
N ASP A 424 23.13 13.92 -12.93
CA ASP A 424 24.52 14.38 -13.13
C ASP A 424 24.85 14.73 -14.58
N PHE A 425 23.84 14.93 -15.43
CA PHE A 425 23.97 15.25 -16.85
C PHE A 425 22.97 16.32 -17.28
N THR A 426 23.22 16.92 -18.45
CA THR A 426 22.28 17.88 -19.05
C THR A 426 21.11 17.13 -19.70
N LEU A 427 19.89 17.54 -19.38
CA LEU A 427 18.68 16.92 -19.94
C LEU A 427 18.53 17.25 -21.44
N PRO A 428 17.89 16.33 -22.22
CA PRO A 428 17.51 16.61 -23.60
C PRO A 428 16.54 17.79 -23.70
N GLU A 429 16.72 18.63 -24.72
CA GLU A 429 15.80 19.71 -25.07
C GLU A 429 14.70 19.19 -26.02
N GLU A 430 13.66 19.99 -26.27
CA GLU A 430 12.55 19.62 -27.15
C GLU A 430 13.02 19.18 -28.56
N LYS A 431 14.00 19.86 -29.14
CA LYS A 431 14.59 19.48 -30.46
C LYS A 431 15.23 18.08 -30.44
N ASP A 432 15.84 17.72 -29.30
CA ASP A 432 16.46 16.41 -29.11
C ASP A 432 15.38 15.31 -29.01
N ILE A 433 14.30 15.59 -28.26
CA ILE A 433 13.14 14.71 -28.14
C ILE A 433 12.47 14.46 -29.51
N VAL A 434 12.27 15.51 -30.31
CA VAL A 434 11.76 15.39 -31.68
C VAL A 434 12.66 14.52 -32.54
N GLY A 435 13.99 14.68 -32.41
CA GLY A 435 14.97 13.86 -33.09
C GLY A 435 14.88 12.37 -32.72
N LEU A 436 14.80 12.08 -31.42
CA LEU A 436 14.66 10.71 -30.91
C LEU A 436 13.33 10.08 -31.36
N LYS A 437 12.20 10.80 -31.25
CA LYS A 437 10.91 10.31 -31.79
C LYS A 437 10.99 9.95 -33.28
N LYS A 438 11.71 10.77 -34.08
CA LYS A 438 11.90 10.49 -35.51
C LYS A 438 12.71 9.22 -35.75
N GLU A 439 13.75 8.96 -34.97
CA GLU A 439 14.56 7.72 -35.09
C GLU A 439 13.71 6.50 -34.71
N ILE A 440 12.91 6.57 -33.64
CA ILE A 440 12.00 5.49 -33.22
C ILE A 440 10.92 5.22 -34.28
N ARG A 441 10.27 6.26 -34.82
CA ARG A 441 9.28 6.14 -35.89
C ARG A 441 9.87 5.47 -37.14
N LYS A 442 11.10 5.83 -37.50
CA LYS A 442 11.84 5.21 -38.61
C LYS A 442 12.07 3.71 -38.35
N ALA A 443 12.49 3.35 -37.15
CA ALA A 443 12.72 1.96 -36.77
C ALA A 443 11.42 1.12 -36.82
N ILE A 444 10.29 1.67 -36.41
CA ILE A 444 8.98 1.04 -36.56
C ILE A 444 8.64 0.84 -38.04
N ALA A 445 8.85 1.84 -38.87
CA ALA A 445 8.56 1.77 -40.30
C ALA A 445 9.47 0.77 -41.04
N GLU A 446 10.73 0.60 -40.61
CA GLU A 446 11.69 -0.38 -41.15
C GLU A 446 11.52 -1.81 -40.57
N GLY A 447 10.56 -2.00 -39.62
CA GLY A 447 10.32 -3.31 -39.01
C GLY A 447 11.41 -3.78 -38.02
N LYS A 448 12.28 -2.88 -37.54
CA LYS A 448 13.29 -3.19 -36.53
C LYS A 448 12.67 -3.42 -35.15
N THR A 449 11.56 -2.75 -34.88
CA THR A 449 10.73 -2.89 -33.70
C THR A 449 9.26 -2.74 -34.09
N THR A 450 8.33 -3.02 -33.18
CA THR A 450 6.89 -2.90 -33.42
C THR A 450 6.25 -1.93 -32.42
N VAL A 451 5.07 -1.40 -32.75
CA VAL A 451 4.25 -0.63 -31.82
C VAL A 451 3.97 -1.47 -30.57
N SER A 452 3.54 -2.70 -30.77
CA SER A 452 3.23 -3.63 -29.68
C SER A 452 4.40 -3.84 -28.71
N ASP A 453 5.63 -4.02 -29.23
CA ASP A 453 6.82 -4.24 -28.39
C ASP A 453 7.16 -3.04 -27.52
N LEU A 454 7.15 -1.83 -28.10
CA LEU A 454 7.50 -0.61 -27.39
C LEU A 454 6.44 -0.25 -26.34
N VAL A 455 5.16 -0.35 -26.68
CA VAL A 455 4.04 -0.11 -25.76
C VAL A 455 4.07 -1.12 -24.61
N TYR A 456 4.32 -2.40 -24.90
CA TYR A 456 4.37 -3.43 -23.88
C TYR A 456 5.47 -3.18 -22.85
N VAL A 457 6.68 -2.80 -23.29
CA VAL A 457 7.81 -2.56 -22.40
C VAL A 457 7.64 -1.25 -21.60
N ALA A 458 7.10 -0.19 -22.21
CA ALA A 458 6.79 1.03 -21.49
C ALA A 458 5.74 0.78 -20.38
N TRP A 459 4.66 0.03 -20.69
CA TRP A 459 3.68 -0.40 -19.71
C TRP A 459 4.30 -1.26 -18.61
N SER A 460 5.15 -2.24 -18.97
CA SER A 460 5.85 -3.10 -18.01
C SER A 460 6.70 -2.30 -17.02
N SER A 461 7.35 -1.24 -17.48
CA SER A 461 8.16 -0.36 -16.64
C SER A 461 7.30 0.50 -15.71
N ALA A 462 6.31 1.20 -16.27
CA ALA A 462 5.50 2.18 -15.55
C ALA A 462 4.44 1.55 -14.64
N ALA A 463 3.79 0.47 -15.09
CA ALA A 463 2.67 -0.13 -14.39
C ALA A 463 3.06 -0.96 -13.16
N THR A 464 4.32 -1.02 -12.78
CA THR A 464 4.74 -1.52 -11.45
C THR A 464 4.37 -0.57 -10.33
N PHE A 465 4.02 0.68 -10.63
CA PHE A 465 3.64 1.69 -9.64
C PHE A 465 2.40 1.28 -8.84
N ARG A 466 2.39 1.68 -7.57
CA ARG A 466 1.26 1.52 -6.64
C ARG A 466 0.97 2.84 -5.95
N ILE A 467 -0.22 3.40 -6.14
CA ILE A 467 -0.63 4.63 -5.44
C ILE A 467 -0.69 4.44 -3.91
N SER A 468 -0.85 3.20 -3.48
CA SER A 468 -0.97 2.82 -2.08
C SER A 468 0.24 3.21 -1.24
N ASP A 469 1.46 2.93 -1.70
CA ASP A 469 2.71 3.29 -1.04
C ASP A 469 3.68 4.05 -1.96
N LYS A 470 3.21 4.43 -3.15
CA LYS A 470 3.94 5.21 -4.16
C LYS A 470 5.27 4.56 -4.60
N ARG A 471 5.36 3.24 -4.50
CA ARG A 471 6.50 2.44 -4.97
C ARG A 471 6.30 1.94 -6.38
N GLY A 472 7.39 1.54 -7.03
CA GLY A 472 7.37 1.12 -8.42
C GLY A 472 7.44 2.31 -9.37
N GLY A 473 7.00 2.09 -10.62
CA GLY A 473 7.02 3.10 -11.67
C GLY A 473 8.24 3.05 -12.58
N ALA A 474 8.23 3.88 -13.60
CA ALA A 474 9.23 3.90 -14.67
C ALA A 474 10.56 4.52 -14.26
N ASN A 475 10.55 5.44 -13.27
CA ASN A 475 11.76 6.13 -12.83
C ASN A 475 12.73 5.14 -12.18
N GLY A 476 14.00 5.25 -12.54
CA GLY A 476 15.00 4.28 -12.14
C GLY A 476 15.28 3.20 -13.17
N ALA A 477 14.47 3.04 -14.23
CA ALA A 477 14.56 1.93 -15.19
C ALA A 477 14.75 0.56 -14.49
N LYS A 478 14.04 0.33 -13.37
CA LYS A 478 14.21 -0.88 -12.54
C LYS A 478 14.03 -2.17 -13.33
N ILE A 479 13.25 -2.10 -14.43
CA ILE A 479 13.03 -3.22 -15.36
C ILE A 479 14.32 -3.79 -15.98
N MET A 480 15.42 -3.04 -15.94
CA MET A 480 16.74 -3.50 -16.41
C MET A 480 17.45 -4.43 -15.40
N PHE A 481 17.01 -4.47 -14.16
CA PHE A 481 17.68 -5.13 -13.04
C PHE A 481 16.82 -6.24 -12.43
N GLU A 482 17.48 -7.21 -11.78
CA GLU A 482 16.78 -8.22 -10.99
C GLU A 482 16.16 -7.61 -9.71
N PRO A 483 14.97 -8.10 -9.27
CA PRO A 483 14.19 -9.19 -9.89
C PRO A 483 13.25 -8.75 -11.03
N PHE A 484 13.11 -7.46 -11.32
CA PHE A 484 12.16 -6.92 -12.30
C PHE A 484 12.39 -7.46 -13.71
N ARG A 485 13.66 -7.64 -14.10
CA ARG A 485 14.02 -8.13 -15.44
C ARG A 485 13.48 -9.54 -15.70
N SER A 486 13.47 -10.39 -14.68
CA SER A 486 13.01 -11.78 -14.76
C SER A 486 11.53 -11.98 -14.40
N PHE A 487 10.76 -10.93 -14.13
CA PHE A 487 9.33 -11.06 -13.93
C PHE A 487 8.67 -11.72 -15.13
N GLU A 488 7.88 -12.79 -14.88
CA GLU A 488 7.20 -13.55 -15.95
C GLU A 488 6.38 -12.63 -16.86
N VAL A 489 5.66 -11.68 -16.25
CA VAL A 489 4.82 -10.70 -16.96
C VAL A 489 5.61 -9.83 -17.94
N ASN A 490 6.90 -9.65 -17.76
CA ASN A 490 7.73 -8.81 -18.61
C ASN A 490 8.20 -9.54 -19.87
N MET A 491 7.94 -10.86 -19.97
CA MET A 491 8.39 -11.68 -21.12
C MET A 491 9.88 -11.43 -21.41
N PRO A 492 10.83 -11.99 -20.62
CA PRO A 492 12.23 -11.60 -20.63
C PRO A 492 12.89 -11.54 -22.01
N GLU A 493 12.57 -12.46 -22.93
CA GLU A 493 13.09 -12.44 -24.30
C GLU A 493 12.62 -11.22 -25.10
N ARG A 494 11.33 -10.86 -24.95
CA ARG A 494 10.73 -9.67 -25.57
C ARG A 494 11.35 -8.40 -24.97
N LEU A 495 11.48 -8.35 -23.67
CA LEU A 495 12.10 -7.25 -22.95
C LEU A 495 13.54 -7.04 -23.41
N ASP A 496 14.37 -8.09 -23.44
CA ASP A 496 15.76 -8.01 -23.84
C ASP A 496 15.95 -7.52 -25.29
N LYS A 497 15.04 -7.91 -26.19
CA LYS A 497 15.05 -7.42 -27.58
C LYS A 497 14.83 -5.90 -27.62
N VAL A 498 13.85 -5.40 -26.89
CA VAL A 498 13.52 -3.97 -26.86
C VAL A 498 14.61 -3.17 -26.14
N LEU A 499 15.12 -3.64 -25.01
CA LEU A 499 16.18 -2.97 -24.30
C LEU A 499 17.45 -2.82 -25.15
N ARG A 500 17.89 -3.86 -25.84
CA ARG A 500 19.04 -3.76 -26.76
C ARG A 500 18.83 -2.73 -27.86
N PHE A 501 17.64 -2.68 -28.44
CA PHE A 501 17.31 -1.67 -29.44
C PHE A 501 17.38 -0.25 -28.86
N LEU A 502 16.86 -0.03 -27.65
CA LEU A 502 16.90 1.28 -26.99
C LEU A 502 18.31 1.65 -26.51
N GLU A 503 19.12 0.69 -26.08
CA GLU A 503 20.52 0.91 -25.72
C GLU A 503 21.36 1.42 -26.91
N GLU A 504 21.11 0.92 -28.14
CA GLU A 504 21.74 1.44 -29.35
C GLU A 504 21.37 2.92 -29.59
N ILE A 505 20.08 3.27 -29.51
CA ILE A 505 19.62 4.66 -29.67
C ILE A 505 20.23 5.56 -28.58
N LYS A 506 20.23 5.11 -27.33
CA LYS A 506 20.82 5.86 -26.21
C LYS A 506 22.28 6.12 -26.43
N LYS A 507 23.05 5.10 -26.81
CA LYS A 507 24.48 5.20 -27.07
C LYS A 507 24.78 6.20 -28.19
N ASP A 508 24.02 6.15 -29.28
CA ASP A 508 24.19 7.07 -30.39
C ASP A 508 23.86 8.52 -30.01
N PHE A 509 22.79 8.71 -29.24
CA PHE A 509 22.40 10.02 -28.72
C PHE A 509 23.46 10.61 -27.79
N ASP A 510 23.88 9.84 -26.77
CA ASP A 510 24.87 10.28 -25.79
C ASP A 510 26.21 10.62 -26.44
N LEU A 511 26.65 9.83 -27.43
CA LEU A 511 27.90 10.12 -28.19
C LEU A 511 27.79 11.39 -29.03
N LYS A 512 26.69 11.60 -29.74
CA LYS A 512 26.46 12.81 -30.56
C LYS A 512 26.47 14.09 -29.73
N ASN A 513 25.98 13.99 -28.48
CA ASN A 513 25.82 15.15 -27.59
C ASN A 513 26.86 15.23 -26.47
N GLN A 514 27.95 14.44 -26.56
CA GLN A 514 28.99 14.38 -25.53
C GLN A 514 29.62 15.76 -25.18
N LYS A 515 29.77 16.63 -26.17
CA LYS A 515 30.34 17.96 -25.95
C LYS A 515 29.48 18.87 -25.08
N ASP A 516 28.16 18.70 -25.15
CA ASP A 516 27.20 19.50 -24.41
C ASP A 516 26.80 18.82 -23.07
N GLY A 517 27.40 17.67 -22.78
CA GLY A 517 27.09 16.88 -21.58
C GLY A 517 25.66 16.35 -21.52
N LYS A 518 24.95 16.39 -22.66
CA LYS A 518 23.57 15.88 -22.73
C LYS A 518 23.54 14.37 -22.80
N LYS A 519 22.63 13.77 -22.01
CA LYS A 519 22.34 12.34 -22.03
C LYS A 519 20.84 12.11 -21.87
N ILE A 520 20.38 10.95 -22.30
CA ILE A 520 19.04 10.46 -21.98
C ILE A 520 19.16 9.23 -21.10
N SER A 521 18.38 9.16 -20.00
CA SER A 521 18.29 7.94 -19.19
C SER A 521 17.56 6.84 -19.96
N MET A 522 17.83 5.58 -19.62
CA MET A 522 17.05 4.47 -20.16
C MET A 522 15.59 4.57 -19.68
N ALA A 523 15.37 5.03 -18.45
CA ALA A 523 14.04 5.28 -17.91
C ALA A 523 13.22 6.25 -18.76
N ASP A 524 13.82 7.37 -19.17
CA ASP A 524 13.19 8.33 -20.08
C ASP A 524 12.99 7.75 -21.48
N LEU A 525 13.98 7.04 -22.00
CA LEU A 525 13.92 6.51 -23.36
C LEU A 525 12.86 5.40 -23.53
N ILE A 526 12.67 4.55 -22.51
CA ILE A 526 11.59 3.53 -22.50
C ILE A 526 10.22 4.21 -22.63
N ILE A 527 9.97 5.26 -21.87
CA ILE A 527 8.69 5.95 -21.90
C ILE A 527 8.52 6.72 -23.21
N LEU A 528 9.54 7.42 -23.65
CA LEU A 528 9.52 8.13 -24.95
C LEU A 528 9.23 7.20 -26.11
N ALA A 529 9.78 5.98 -26.07
CA ALA A 529 9.53 4.97 -27.10
C ALA A 529 8.07 4.47 -27.09
N GLY A 530 7.52 4.24 -25.92
CA GLY A 530 6.10 3.91 -25.74
C GLY A 530 5.18 5.02 -26.25
N ASP A 531 5.43 6.26 -25.86
CA ASP A 531 4.68 7.45 -26.29
C ASP A 531 4.73 7.59 -27.83
N THR A 532 5.91 7.45 -28.42
CA THR A 532 6.09 7.53 -29.87
C THR A 532 5.33 6.42 -30.59
N ALA A 533 5.32 5.19 -30.03
CA ALA A 533 4.58 4.06 -30.59
C ALA A 533 3.07 4.30 -30.54
N ILE A 534 2.54 4.89 -29.46
CA ILE A 534 1.12 5.30 -29.38
C ILE A 534 0.78 6.36 -30.43
N GLU A 535 1.65 7.36 -30.62
CA GLU A 535 1.44 8.36 -31.68
C GLU A 535 1.37 7.72 -33.07
N VAL A 536 2.25 6.75 -33.37
CA VAL A 536 2.22 6.00 -34.62
C VAL A 536 0.92 5.18 -34.75
N ALA A 537 0.47 4.55 -33.66
CA ALA A 537 -0.77 3.79 -33.65
C ALA A 537 -2.01 4.66 -33.89
N ALA A 538 -2.04 5.87 -33.32
CA ALA A 538 -3.09 6.84 -33.55
C ALA A 538 -3.10 7.32 -35.03
N GLU A 539 -1.91 7.56 -35.61
CA GLU A 539 -1.79 7.91 -37.02
C GLU A 539 -2.33 6.80 -37.96
N ARG A 540 -2.10 5.54 -37.61
CA ARG A 540 -2.66 4.38 -38.34
C ARG A 540 -4.17 4.29 -38.22
N ALA A 541 -4.74 4.82 -37.15
CA ALA A 541 -6.19 4.93 -36.94
C ALA A 541 -6.80 6.19 -37.60
N GLY A 542 -5.99 7.10 -38.15
CA GLY A 542 -6.47 8.32 -38.80
C GLY A 542 -6.44 9.56 -37.92
N TYR A 543 -5.69 9.57 -36.82
CA TYR A 543 -5.59 10.68 -35.90
C TYR A 543 -4.14 11.12 -35.68
N ILE A 544 -3.94 12.43 -35.58
CA ILE A 544 -2.66 13.01 -35.19
C ILE A 544 -2.74 13.38 -33.73
N VAL A 545 -1.88 12.78 -32.91
CA VAL A 545 -1.74 13.09 -31.48
C VAL A 545 -0.29 13.43 -31.20
N ASN A 546 -0.05 14.32 -30.24
CA ASN A 546 1.27 14.62 -29.72
C ASN A 546 1.24 14.41 -28.21
N ILE A 547 1.96 13.38 -27.74
CA ILE A 547 2.08 13.08 -26.32
C ILE A 547 3.21 13.94 -25.75
N PRO A 548 2.91 14.85 -24.79
CA PRO A 548 3.92 15.67 -24.15
C PRO A 548 4.91 14.80 -23.37
N PHE A 549 6.19 15.04 -23.58
CA PHE A 549 7.24 14.30 -22.90
C PHE A 549 8.02 15.22 -21.96
N PHE A 550 8.27 14.76 -20.75
CA PHE A 550 9.02 15.48 -19.73
C PHE A 550 10.26 14.68 -19.34
N PRO A 551 11.46 15.04 -19.86
CA PRO A 551 12.71 14.41 -19.45
C PRO A 551 13.00 14.67 -17.98
N GLY A 552 13.81 13.81 -17.35
CA GLY A 552 14.24 13.98 -15.96
C GLY A 552 14.12 12.72 -15.12
N ARG A 553 13.76 11.57 -15.70
CA ARG A 553 13.97 10.28 -15.03
C ARG A 553 15.44 9.93 -15.05
N VAL A 554 15.85 9.14 -14.07
CA VAL A 554 17.23 8.64 -13.93
C VAL A 554 17.23 7.11 -13.96
N ASP A 555 18.39 6.53 -14.21
CA ASP A 555 18.56 5.08 -14.09
C ASP A 555 19.07 4.76 -12.68
N THR A 556 18.44 3.79 -12.01
CA THR A 556 18.83 3.37 -10.66
C THR A 556 20.09 2.51 -10.68
N LYS A 557 20.53 2.09 -9.51
CA LYS A 557 21.63 1.15 -9.29
C LYS A 557 21.13 -0.06 -8.54
N PRO A 558 21.76 -1.26 -8.74
CA PRO A 558 21.34 -2.49 -8.05
C PRO A 558 21.26 -2.35 -6.51
N GLU A 559 22.20 -1.62 -5.91
CA GLU A 559 22.26 -1.39 -4.46
C GLU A 559 21.09 -0.53 -3.90
N PHE A 560 20.35 0.16 -4.77
CA PHE A 560 19.17 0.95 -4.40
C PHE A 560 17.86 0.16 -4.50
N ILE A 561 17.92 -1.08 -4.97
CA ILE A 561 16.74 -1.94 -5.09
C ILE A 561 16.54 -2.72 -3.79
N ASP A 562 15.38 -2.56 -3.16
CA ASP A 562 14.99 -3.38 -2.02
C ASP A 562 14.64 -4.81 -2.48
N SER A 563 15.64 -5.66 -2.55
CA SER A 563 15.50 -7.05 -3.01
C SER A 563 14.51 -7.87 -2.18
N PHE A 564 14.30 -7.51 -0.90
CA PHE A 564 13.38 -8.22 -0.01
C PHE A 564 11.92 -8.05 -0.44
N THR A 565 11.52 -6.86 -0.87
CA THR A 565 10.13 -6.57 -1.23
C THR A 565 9.90 -6.27 -2.72
N ALA A 566 10.95 -6.13 -3.53
CA ALA A 566 10.82 -5.88 -4.97
C ALA A 566 9.95 -6.93 -5.69
N LYS A 567 10.00 -8.20 -5.25
CA LYS A 567 9.17 -9.29 -5.80
C LYS A 567 7.66 -9.02 -5.72
N PHE A 568 7.21 -8.21 -4.76
CA PHE A 568 5.79 -7.84 -4.61
C PHE A 568 5.32 -6.80 -5.62
N LEU A 569 6.24 -6.20 -6.38
CA LEU A 569 5.89 -5.31 -7.48
C LEU A 569 5.58 -6.07 -8.78
N GLU A 570 5.85 -7.39 -8.83
CA GLU A 570 5.34 -8.25 -9.90
C GLU A 570 3.84 -8.46 -9.70
N PRO A 571 2.99 -8.08 -10.66
CA PRO A 571 1.57 -8.31 -10.54
C PRO A 571 1.26 -9.82 -10.57
N ILE A 572 0.41 -10.29 -9.66
CA ILE A 572 -0.15 -11.64 -9.75
C ILE A 572 -1.11 -11.76 -10.94
N TYR A 573 -1.75 -10.67 -11.26
CA TYR A 573 -2.69 -10.53 -12.37
C TYR A 573 -2.55 -9.13 -12.98
N ASP A 574 -2.55 -9.06 -14.30
CA ASP A 574 -2.64 -7.79 -15.02
C ASP A 574 -3.67 -7.91 -16.16
N GLY A 575 -4.89 -7.48 -15.89
CA GLY A 575 -5.98 -7.50 -16.86
C GLY A 575 -5.75 -6.61 -18.07
N PHE A 576 -4.88 -5.62 -17.97
CA PHE A 576 -4.49 -4.76 -19.10
C PHE A 576 -3.71 -5.51 -20.17
N ARG A 577 -2.98 -6.58 -19.79
CA ARG A 577 -2.19 -7.43 -20.69
C ARG A 577 -2.69 -8.87 -20.79
N ASN A 578 -3.86 -9.19 -20.23
CA ASN A 578 -4.37 -10.56 -20.08
C ASN A 578 -3.35 -11.50 -19.41
N TYR A 579 -2.59 -10.97 -18.45
CA TYR A 579 -1.62 -11.76 -17.71
C TYR A 579 -2.22 -12.35 -16.44
N LEU A 580 -1.89 -13.61 -16.24
CA LEU A 580 -2.23 -14.38 -15.05
C LEU A 580 -1.00 -15.17 -14.64
N LYS A 581 -0.46 -14.90 -13.43
CA LYS A 581 0.74 -15.59 -12.94
C LYS A 581 0.47 -17.08 -12.78
N SER A 582 1.41 -17.90 -13.26
CA SER A 582 1.34 -19.36 -13.17
C SER A 582 1.29 -19.82 -11.70
N ASN A 583 0.52 -20.89 -11.44
CA ASN A 583 0.48 -21.59 -10.15
C ASN A 583 -0.07 -20.82 -8.94
N ILE A 584 -0.86 -19.79 -9.15
CA ILE A 584 -1.55 -19.08 -8.05
C ILE A 584 -2.98 -19.58 -7.89
N LYS A 585 -3.36 -19.87 -6.64
CA LYS A 585 -4.77 -20.09 -6.29
C LYS A 585 -5.46 -18.74 -6.11
N PHE A 586 -6.40 -18.41 -6.99
CA PHE A 586 -7.17 -17.18 -6.88
C PHE A 586 -8.32 -17.33 -5.88
N VAL A 587 -8.43 -16.33 -5.02
CA VAL A 587 -9.61 -16.13 -4.16
C VAL A 587 -10.62 -15.18 -4.83
N ARG A 588 -10.21 -14.53 -5.94
CA ARG A 588 -10.95 -13.47 -6.64
C ARG A 588 -11.08 -13.73 -8.11
N THR A 589 -12.10 -13.12 -8.71
CA THR A 589 -12.30 -13.19 -10.16
C THR A 589 -11.30 -12.29 -10.91
N PRO A 590 -10.98 -12.60 -12.17
CA PRO A 590 -10.11 -11.76 -12.98
C PRO A 590 -10.57 -10.31 -13.12
N GLU A 591 -11.87 -10.08 -13.20
CA GLU A 591 -12.45 -8.75 -13.29
C GLU A 591 -12.31 -7.94 -11.97
N GLU A 592 -12.40 -8.58 -10.81
CA GLU A 592 -12.11 -7.93 -9.51
C GLU A 592 -10.61 -7.57 -9.41
N LEU A 593 -9.73 -8.44 -9.89
CA LEU A 593 -8.29 -8.18 -9.92
C LEU A 593 -7.91 -7.07 -10.91
N LEU A 594 -8.66 -6.91 -12.02
CA LEU A 594 -8.50 -5.75 -12.92
C LEU A 594 -8.78 -4.45 -12.19
N ILE A 595 -9.90 -4.39 -11.43
CA ILE A 595 -10.26 -3.18 -10.66
C ILE A 595 -9.22 -2.88 -9.59
N ASP A 596 -8.76 -3.90 -8.90
CA ASP A 596 -7.66 -3.76 -7.94
C ASP A 596 -6.42 -3.14 -8.57
N ARG A 597 -6.02 -3.64 -9.74
CA ARG A 597 -4.88 -3.10 -10.48
C ARG A 597 -5.12 -1.67 -10.96
N ALA A 598 -6.32 -1.37 -11.44
CA ALA A 598 -6.71 -0.03 -11.86
C ALA A 598 -6.66 0.96 -10.70
N GLN A 599 -7.10 0.56 -9.51
CA GLN A 599 -7.02 1.37 -8.29
C GLN A 599 -5.57 1.67 -7.91
N LEU A 600 -4.69 0.65 -7.94
CA LEU A 600 -3.25 0.85 -7.68
C LEU A 600 -2.58 1.79 -8.69
N LEU A 601 -3.10 1.89 -9.90
CA LEU A 601 -2.65 2.81 -10.94
C LEU A 601 -3.43 4.15 -10.95
N ALA A 602 -4.24 4.41 -9.94
CA ALA A 602 -5.04 5.64 -9.81
C ALA A 602 -5.95 5.92 -11.03
N LEU A 603 -6.41 4.89 -11.71
CA LEU A 603 -7.26 5.01 -12.90
C LEU A 603 -8.73 5.16 -12.52
N THR A 604 -9.41 6.02 -13.25
CA THR A 604 -10.87 6.12 -13.23
C THR A 604 -11.49 5.02 -14.12
N PRO A 605 -12.79 4.67 -13.96
CA PRO A 605 -13.44 3.69 -14.83
C PRO A 605 -13.38 4.02 -16.33
N PRO A 606 -13.55 5.27 -16.79
CA PRO A 606 -13.34 5.62 -18.20
C PRO A 606 -11.92 5.35 -18.70
N GLU A 607 -10.89 5.73 -17.90
CA GLU A 607 -9.49 5.50 -18.24
C GLU A 607 -9.15 4.00 -18.26
N MET A 608 -9.59 3.25 -17.26
CA MET A 608 -9.43 1.79 -17.21
C MET A 608 -10.05 1.11 -18.43
N THR A 609 -11.28 1.45 -18.75
CA THR A 609 -12.03 0.89 -19.90
C THR A 609 -11.30 1.18 -21.20
N ALA A 610 -10.91 2.42 -21.43
CA ALA A 610 -10.20 2.83 -22.64
C ALA A 610 -8.82 2.15 -22.76
N LEU A 611 -8.08 2.03 -21.64
CA LEU A 611 -6.77 1.36 -21.63
C LEU A 611 -6.87 -0.12 -21.95
N VAL A 612 -7.84 -0.84 -21.39
CA VAL A 612 -8.02 -2.26 -21.71
C VAL A 612 -8.32 -2.43 -23.20
N GLY A 613 -9.31 -1.72 -23.74
CA GLY A 613 -9.65 -1.81 -25.16
C GLY A 613 -8.50 -1.42 -26.08
N GLY A 614 -7.80 -0.32 -25.75
CA GLY A 614 -6.66 0.17 -26.52
C GLY A 614 -5.47 -0.81 -26.52
N LEU A 615 -5.07 -1.33 -25.36
CA LEU A 615 -3.97 -2.29 -25.29
C LEU A 615 -4.29 -3.61 -26.00
N ARG A 616 -5.58 -4.00 -26.07
CA ARG A 616 -6.02 -5.15 -26.90
C ARG A 616 -5.80 -4.89 -28.39
N VAL A 617 -6.30 -3.78 -28.93
CA VAL A 617 -6.11 -3.47 -30.36
C VAL A 617 -4.67 -3.19 -30.73
N LEU A 618 -3.82 -2.78 -29.75
CA LEU A 618 -2.38 -2.64 -29.92
C LEU A 618 -1.61 -3.97 -29.81
N ASN A 619 -2.32 -5.09 -29.64
CA ASN A 619 -1.74 -6.44 -29.51
C ASN A 619 -0.74 -6.56 -28.33
N CYS A 620 -1.06 -5.92 -27.20
CA CYS A 620 -0.22 -5.88 -26.02
C CYS A 620 -0.55 -6.95 -24.97
N ASN A 621 -1.06 -8.10 -25.40
CA ASN A 621 -1.32 -9.22 -24.50
C ASN A 621 -0.04 -9.98 -24.14
N PHE A 622 -0.02 -10.54 -22.92
CA PHE A 622 1.00 -11.49 -22.51
C PHE A 622 1.03 -12.71 -23.45
N ASN A 623 2.23 -13.19 -23.78
CA ASN A 623 2.45 -14.27 -24.73
C ASN A 623 1.77 -14.07 -26.09
N TYR A 624 1.55 -12.81 -26.51
CA TYR A 624 0.87 -12.49 -27.77
C TYR A 624 -0.51 -13.16 -27.90
N SER A 625 -1.18 -13.40 -26.78
CA SER A 625 -2.49 -14.04 -26.74
C SER A 625 -3.51 -13.28 -27.60
N PRO A 626 -4.28 -14.00 -28.47
CA PRO A 626 -5.28 -13.36 -29.32
C PRO A 626 -6.58 -13.01 -28.59
N HIS A 627 -6.72 -13.38 -27.32
CA HIS A 627 -7.97 -13.21 -26.57
C HIS A 627 -8.23 -11.73 -26.29
N GLY A 628 -9.39 -11.23 -26.68
CA GLY A 628 -9.76 -9.82 -26.55
C GLY A 628 -9.20 -8.91 -27.67
N VAL A 629 -8.38 -9.44 -28.58
CA VAL A 629 -7.87 -8.66 -29.74
C VAL A 629 -8.96 -8.60 -30.80
N PHE A 630 -10.00 -7.79 -30.56
CA PHE A 630 -11.18 -7.67 -31.41
C PHE A 630 -10.96 -6.67 -32.55
N THR A 631 -9.91 -6.86 -33.33
CA THR A 631 -9.61 -5.99 -34.48
C THR A 631 -8.96 -6.77 -35.60
N LYS A 632 -9.19 -6.33 -36.84
CA LYS A 632 -8.46 -6.80 -38.05
C LYS A 632 -7.27 -5.89 -38.37
N ARG A 633 -7.06 -4.83 -37.61
CA ARG A 633 -5.99 -3.83 -37.77
C ARG A 633 -5.13 -3.72 -36.49
N PRO A 634 -4.45 -4.80 -36.06
CA PRO A 634 -3.64 -4.73 -34.85
C PRO A 634 -2.57 -3.64 -34.96
N GLU A 635 -2.15 -3.10 -33.81
CA GLU A 635 -1.21 -1.98 -33.72
C GLU A 635 -1.74 -0.64 -34.28
N SER A 636 -3.07 -0.50 -34.45
CA SER A 636 -3.75 0.73 -34.73
C SER A 636 -4.67 1.10 -33.55
N LEU A 637 -4.62 2.32 -33.08
CA LEU A 637 -5.39 2.76 -31.90
C LEU A 637 -6.83 3.09 -32.27
N THR A 638 -7.61 2.08 -32.59
CA THR A 638 -9.01 2.15 -33.00
C THR A 638 -9.95 1.76 -31.85
N ASN A 639 -11.21 2.13 -31.94
CA ASN A 639 -12.25 1.68 -31.01
C ASN A 639 -12.82 0.28 -31.34
N ASP A 640 -12.18 -0.44 -32.24
CA ASP A 640 -12.60 -1.77 -32.74
C ASP A 640 -12.94 -2.76 -31.62
N PHE A 641 -12.22 -2.70 -30.48
CA PHE A 641 -12.50 -3.57 -29.33
C PHE A 641 -13.96 -3.43 -28.88
N PHE A 642 -14.44 -2.21 -28.72
CA PHE A 642 -15.80 -1.92 -28.22
C PHE A 642 -16.84 -2.20 -29.29
N VAL A 643 -16.60 -1.81 -30.54
CA VAL A 643 -17.48 -2.06 -31.66
C VAL A 643 -17.72 -3.56 -31.83
N ASN A 644 -16.66 -4.37 -31.83
CA ASN A 644 -16.76 -5.82 -32.00
C ASN A 644 -17.24 -6.55 -30.73
N LEU A 645 -16.96 -6.05 -29.54
CA LEU A 645 -17.50 -6.62 -28.30
C LEU A 645 -19.04 -6.51 -28.26
N LEU A 646 -19.59 -5.40 -28.74
CA LEU A 646 -21.03 -5.08 -28.68
C LEU A 646 -21.77 -5.46 -29.97
N ASP A 647 -21.13 -6.17 -30.92
CA ASP A 647 -21.76 -6.63 -32.15
C ASP A 647 -22.93 -7.56 -31.82
N GLU A 648 -24.14 -7.20 -32.26
CA GLU A 648 -25.37 -7.95 -32.02
C GLU A 648 -25.39 -9.35 -32.66
N ASP A 649 -24.57 -9.59 -33.70
CA ASP A 649 -24.43 -10.91 -34.33
C ASP A 649 -23.62 -11.88 -33.47
N LEU A 650 -22.95 -11.45 -32.44
CA LEU A 650 -22.13 -12.31 -31.61
C LEU A 650 -22.93 -13.03 -30.52
N GLU A 651 -22.68 -14.32 -30.40
CA GLU A 651 -23.06 -15.14 -29.25
C GLU A 651 -21.81 -15.65 -28.57
N TRP A 652 -21.67 -15.33 -27.27
CA TRP A 652 -20.55 -15.76 -26.46
C TRP A 652 -20.85 -17.05 -25.71
N LYS A 653 -19.93 -18.03 -25.76
CA LYS A 653 -20.03 -19.29 -25.02
C LYS A 653 -18.72 -19.58 -24.31
N GLU A 654 -18.82 -19.97 -23.04
CA GLU A 654 -17.68 -20.48 -22.30
C GLU A 654 -17.20 -21.79 -22.91
N ARG A 655 -15.91 -21.88 -23.16
CA ARG A 655 -15.27 -23.10 -23.65
C ARG A 655 -14.55 -23.82 -22.52
N GLU A 656 -13.80 -23.07 -21.74
CA GLU A 656 -13.12 -23.51 -20.53
C GLU A 656 -12.97 -22.33 -19.56
N PHE A 657 -12.49 -22.58 -18.35
CA PHE A 657 -12.31 -21.51 -17.35
C PHE A 657 -11.55 -20.32 -17.94
N ASN A 658 -12.16 -19.13 -17.85
CA ASN A 658 -11.62 -17.86 -18.33
C ASN A 658 -11.36 -17.78 -19.85
N LEU A 659 -11.96 -18.66 -20.67
CA LEU A 659 -11.88 -18.62 -22.12
C LEU A 659 -13.26 -18.75 -22.77
N TYR A 660 -13.60 -17.80 -23.62
CA TYR A 660 -14.89 -17.69 -24.30
C TYR A 660 -14.71 -17.62 -25.81
N GLU A 661 -15.65 -18.20 -26.56
CA GLU A 661 -15.74 -18.11 -28.02
C GLU A 661 -16.93 -17.22 -28.39
N GLY A 662 -16.67 -16.17 -29.19
CA GLY A 662 -17.67 -15.32 -29.84
C GLY A 662 -17.95 -15.80 -31.26
N ARG A 663 -19.16 -16.31 -31.49
CA ARG A 663 -19.58 -16.85 -32.80
C ARG A 663 -20.70 -16.02 -33.38
N SER A 664 -20.71 -15.92 -34.72
CA SER A 664 -21.83 -15.33 -35.44
C SER A 664 -23.10 -16.12 -35.19
N ARG A 665 -24.18 -15.44 -34.75
CA ARG A 665 -25.52 -16.03 -34.56
C ARG A 665 -26.09 -16.57 -35.88
N ARG A 666 -25.74 -15.91 -37.01
CA ARG A 666 -26.24 -16.27 -38.34
C ARG A 666 -25.52 -17.46 -38.97
N THR A 667 -24.17 -17.51 -38.84
CA THR A 667 -23.37 -18.50 -39.57
C THR A 667 -22.74 -19.56 -38.66
N GLY A 668 -22.69 -19.33 -37.33
CA GLY A 668 -21.96 -20.17 -36.38
C GLY A 668 -20.42 -20.04 -36.45
N GLU A 669 -19.92 -19.18 -37.36
CA GLU A 669 -18.49 -18.97 -37.54
C GLU A 669 -17.86 -18.34 -36.28
N LEU A 670 -16.68 -18.88 -35.86
CA LEU A 670 -15.89 -18.26 -34.80
C LEU A 670 -15.31 -16.92 -35.28
N LYS A 671 -15.70 -15.84 -34.62
CA LYS A 671 -15.21 -14.49 -34.90
C LYS A 671 -14.06 -14.10 -33.98
N TRP A 672 -14.25 -14.28 -32.67
CA TRP A 672 -13.32 -13.82 -31.64
C TRP A 672 -13.20 -14.83 -30.48
N THR A 673 -12.13 -14.70 -29.74
CA THR A 673 -11.98 -15.35 -28.43
C THR A 673 -11.72 -14.28 -27.36
N ALA A 674 -12.19 -14.52 -26.15
CA ALA A 674 -12.17 -13.54 -25.06
C ALA A 674 -11.84 -14.19 -23.72
N THR A 675 -11.37 -13.39 -22.79
CA THR A 675 -11.34 -13.71 -21.36
C THR A 675 -12.52 -13.06 -20.62
N ARG A 676 -12.72 -13.42 -19.34
CA ARG A 676 -13.73 -12.75 -18.49
C ARG A 676 -13.53 -11.25 -18.45
N VAL A 677 -12.26 -10.81 -18.38
CA VAL A 677 -11.92 -9.38 -18.37
C VAL A 677 -12.35 -8.66 -19.62
N ASP A 678 -12.29 -9.31 -20.79
CA ASP A 678 -12.75 -8.68 -22.02
C ASP A 678 -14.27 -8.56 -22.03
N LEU A 679 -14.99 -9.58 -21.53
CA LEU A 679 -16.44 -9.63 -21.56
C LEU A 679 -17.12 -8.77 -20.49
N ILE A 680 -16.44 -8.44 -19.39
CA ILE A 680 -17.02 -7.61 -18.32
C ILE A 680 -17.46 -6.22 -18.84
N PHE A 681 -16.76 -5.69 -19.84
CA PHE A 681 -17.07 -4.41 -20.47
C PHE A 681 -18.33 -4.42 -21.32
N GLY A 682 -18.83 -5.58 -21.68
CA GLY A 682 -20.15 -5.76 -22.28
C GLY A 682 -21.22 -6.22 -21.30
N HIS A 683 -20.81 -6.60 -20.07
CA HIS A 683 -21.68 -7.26 -19.08
C HIS A 683 -22.07 -6.35 -17.90
N ASP A 684 -21.08 -5.75 -17.18
CA ASP A 684 -21.41 -4.81 -16.10
C ASP A 684 -22.03 -3.54 -16.69
N HIS A 685 -23.21 -3.17 -16.22
CA HIS A 685 -24.00 -2.07 -16.81
C HIS A 685 -23.26 -0.73 -16.85
N ARG A 686 -22.39 -0.45 -15.88
CA ARG A 686 -21.62 0.79 -15.79
C ARG A 686 -20.46 0.79 -16.77
N LEU A 687 -19.74 -0.34 -16.87
CA LEU A 687 -18.65 -0.52 -17.83
C LEU A 687 -19.19 -0.62 -19.27
N ARG A 688 -20.35 -1.26 -19.43
CA ARG A 688 -21.06 -1.33 -20.72
C ARG A 688 -21.46 0.06 -21.20
N ALA A 689 -21.98 0.92 -20.34
CA ALA A 689 -22.32 2.29 -20.70
C ALA A 689 -21.11 3.08 -21.23
N LEU A 690 -19.92 2.87 -20.67
CA LEU A 690 -18.68 3.44 -21.19
C LEU A 690 -18.29 2.82 -22.54
N SER A 691 -18.42 1.49 -22.65
CA SER A 691 -18.12 0.77 -23.90
C SER A 691 -19.04 1.20 -25.05
N GLU A 692 -20.32 1.44 -24.77
CA GLU A 692 -21.29 1.96 -25.74
C GLU A 692 -20.93 3.37 -26.22
N ALA A 693 -20.48 4.25 -25.30
CA ALA A 693 -19.99 5.57 -25.68
C ALA A 693 -18.75 5.51 -26.58
N TYR A 694 -17.84 4.56 -26.35
CA TYR A 694 -16.66 4.38 -27.18
C TYR A 694 -16.94 3.65 -28.51
N ALA A 695 -17.97 2.82 -28.56
CA ALA A 695 -18.36 2.07 -29.75
C ALA A 695 -19.24 2.87 -30.72
N SER A 696 -19.80 4.00 -30.29
CA SER A 696 -20.65 4.85 -31.09
C SER A 696 -19.91 5.41 -32.33
N ASP A 697 -20.63 5.76 -33.40
CA ASP A 697 -20.03 6.25 -34.65
C ASP A 697 -19.18 7.54 -34.44
N ASP A 698 -19.48 8.33 -33.43
CA ASP A 698 -18.71 9.51 -32.99
C ASP A 698 -17.82 9.25 -31.77
N GLY A 699 -17.70 7.98 -31.34
CA GLY A 699 -17.05 7.58 -30.08
C GLY A 699 -15.53 7.43 -30.17
N GLU A 700 -14.94 7.32 -31.37
CA GLU A 700 -13.52 6.98 -31.53
C GLU A 700 -12.59 8.06 -30.95
N GLU A 701 -12.90 9.35 -31.17
CA GLU A 701 -12.12 10.44 -30.59
C GLU A 701 -12.22 10.48 -29.07
N VAL A 702 -13.41 10.23 -28.52
CA VAL A 702 -13.63 10.16 -27.06
C VAL A 702 -12.85 8.99 -26.44
N PHE A 703 -12.84 7.85 -27.12
CA PHE A 703 -12.03 6.69 -26.73
C PHE A 703 -10.54 7.04 -26.71
N ILE A 704 -9.99 7.59 -27.81
CA ILE A 704 -8.58 7.97 -27.91
C ILE A 704 -8.20 8.95 -26.80
N LYS A 705 -9.05 9.94 -26.52
CA LYS A 705 -8.81 10.92 -25.47
C LYS A 705 -8.71 10.28 -24.08
N ASN A 706 -9.62 9.36 -23.74
CA ASN A 706 -9.59 8.67 -22.46
C ASN A 706 -8.43 7.67 -22.37
N PHE A 707 -8.07 7.00 -23.48
CA PHE A 707 -6.88 6.17 -23.57
C PHE A 707 -5.62 6.98 -23.28
N LEU A 708 -5.44 8.13 -23.94
CA LEU A 708 -4.29 9.01 -23.74
C LEU A 708 -4.23 9.57 -22.33
N LYS A 709 -5.37 9.93 -21.71
CA LYS A 709 -5.43 10.34 -20.32
C LYS A 709 -4.89 9.25 -19.38
N GLY A 710 -5.39 8.04 -19.54
CA GLY A 710 -4.95 6.91 -18.73
C GLY A 710 -3.47 6.56 -18.98
N TRP A 711 -3.05 6.53 -20.25
CA TRP A 711 -1.65 6.25 -20.63
C TRP A 711 -0.68 7.28 -20.04
N ILE A 712 -0.89 8.56 -20.30
CA ILE A 712 -0.04 9.64 -19.79
C ILE A 712 0.00 9.61 -18.27
N LYS A 713 -1.14 9.40 -17.61
CA LYS A 713 -1.20 9.27 -16.15
C LYS A 713 -0.28 8.16 -15.66
N VAL A 714 -0.42 6.92 -16.17
CA VAL A 714 0.36 5.77 -15.74
C VAL A 714 1.86 5.97 -15.98
N MET A 715 2.23 6.53 -17.13
CA MET A 715 3.64 6.81 -17.46
C MET A 715 4.30 7.84 -16.54
N HIS A 716 3.52 8.63 -15.78
CA HIS A 716 4.04 9.72 -14.94
C HIS A 716 3.65 9.63 -13.45
N LEU A 717 3.06 8.52 -12.97
CA LEU A 717 2.63 8.38 -11.58
C LEU A 717 3.76 8.59 -10.57
N ASP A 718 4.98 8.22 -10.91
CA ASP A 718 6.17 8.35 -10.10
C ASP A 718 6.96 9.66 -10.31
N ARG A 719 6.45 10.57 -11.14
CA ARG A 719 7.05 11.88 -11.41
C ARG A 719 6.50 12.94 -10.43
N PHE A 720 6.86 12.79 -9.16
CA PHE A 720 6.40 13.66 -8.06
C PHE A 720 6.78 15.14 -8.25
N ASP A 721 7.84 15.42 -9.01
CA ASP A 721 8.25 16.75 -9.44
C ASP A 721 7.18 17.43 -10.31
N LEU A 722 6.62 16.71 -11.28
CA LEU A 722 5.57 17.21 -12.17
C LEU A 722 4.23 17.43 -11.46
N HIS A 723 3.93 16.59 -10.46
CA HIS A 723 2.72 16.74 -9.64
C HIS A 723 2.79 18.02 -8.80
N LYS A 724 3.93 18.34 -8.18
CA LYS A 724 4.12 19.58 -7.40
C LYS A 724 3.86 20.84 -8.23
N GLU A 725 4.26 20.84 -9.51
CA GLU A 725 4.08 21.98 -10.42
C GLU A 725 2.75 21.95 -11.18
N ARG A 726 1.89 20.92 -10.96
CA ARG A 726 0.63 20.68 -11.68
C ARG A 726 0.79 20.64 -13.21
N LYS A 727 1.96 20.34 -13.69
CA LYS A 727 2.22 20.21 -15.12
C LYS A 727 1.41 19.08 -15.72
N LEU A 728 1.31 17.95 -15.02
CA LEU A 728 0.58 16.79 -15.50
C LEU A 728 -0.92 17.05 -15.59
N GLU A 729 -1.55 17.69 -14.59
CA GLU A 729 -2.97 18.03 -14.61
C GLU A 729 -3.32 18.88 -15.83
N ARG A 730 -2.53 19.93 -16.09
CA ARG A 730 -2.72 20.82 -17.25
C ARG A 730 -2.64 20.08 -18.59
N VAL A 731 -1.76 19.10 -18.69
CA VAL A 731 -1.62 18.26 -19.89
C VAL A 731 -2.84 17.39 -20.07
N LEU A 732 -3.30 16.70 -19.02
CA LEU A 732 -4.45 15.80 -19.06
C LEU A 732 -5.76 16.54 -19.40
N GLU A 733 -5.88 17.81 -19.03
CA GLU A 733 -7.02 18.66 -19.38
C GLU A 733 -7.00 19.12 -20.86
N ASN A 734 -5.81 19.27 -21.45
CA ASN A 734 -5.60 19.91 -22.75
C ASN A 734 -5.06 18.94 -23.84
N ILE A 735 -5.41 17.66 -23.78
CA ILE A 735 -5.05 16.70 -24.84
C ILE A 735 -5.74 17.09 -26.14
N ILE A 736 -4.92 17.33 -27.18
CA ILE A 736 -5.37 17.70 -28.54
C ILE A 736 -5.29 16.48 -29.44
N ILE A 737 -6.39 16.20 -30.13
CA ILE A 737 -6.52 15.15 -31.13
C ILE A 737 -6.98 15.82 -32.43
N LEU A 738 -6.27 15.57 -33.51
CA LEU A 738 -6.61 16.14 -34.81
C LEU A 738 -6.85 15.00 -35.81
N PRO A 739 -7.90 15.10 -36.64
CA PRO A 739 -8.06 14.14 -37.74
C PRO A 739 -6.89 14.25 -38.72
N LYS A 740 -6.44 13.12 -39.23
CA LYS A 740 -5.41 13.06 -40.28
C LYS A 740 -6.12 13.11 -41.64
N PHE A 741 -6.02 14.21 -42.33
CA PHE A 741 -6.59 14.43 -43.67
C PHE A 741 -5.78 13.66 -44.71
#